data_1369ecbeb8b7ab6ef65738d6ab6a25ca
#
_entry.id   1369ecbeb8b7ab6ef65738d6ab6a25ca
#
_cell.length_a   1.000
_cell.length_b   1.000
_cell.length_c   1.000
_cell.angle_alpha   90.00
_cell.angle_beta   90.00
_cell.angle_gamma   90.00
#
_symmetry.space_group_name_H-M   'P 1'
#
loop_
_entity.id
_entity.type
_entity.pdbx_description
1 polymer ?
#
loop_
_entity_poly.entity_id
_entity_poly.type
_entity_poly.pdbx_seq_one_letter_code
_entity_poly.pdbx_strand_id
1 'polypeptide(L)'
;MKKLFLTLVAGLCISTGLFANGDVRQDDKKQNYANSKFVWTQNYVVEGANAAMAPTTEEIVTTCLSKDGKPLRWVRKNDIYKYGKFTGTSTLETALYNMAVDEMINNYEKDGTLRTGLYWGGVWTRDVSYSSLLSLAYMCPDKVRNSLEVKIDRMGRIIQDTGTGGSWPCSSDRVVWALSAWNIYLATGDMEWLEKAYPIITKSLACDDMVVYNPQTGLYRGESSFIDWREQSYPTWAQPADIYLSECLGTNAAFYGVLKVTADMASVLGYKKEAKMYAQKAEALKQAINDKFWVEEDGYYASYWYGRQNMIRTQHSETLGESFCVLFGIADEERAAKVISSMHVGEFGPPIFSPQIVSQGNYHNNGVWPYVTSFWGKAAAQVENEKAVMHALACNVRTASLYATNYENYTFNTGNPYTTLMNSPNMLWGLSGFMGLYHRTFFGFEFSKEGLSLKPFVPSVLAGTRKLEAFPYRSMLLDITVSGSGNEIASCKVDGKDADAFIPADWTGKHTIEIVMKGEHKPSSINMVGYIAMPEAPVVQMNAGKLQWKPIANASKYEVLKDGKVVAETTSCEQQVAEDGEYLVRAVSAKGVHSFVSEPLRVYTDALVQQVNVDKWLDNQLGEQVKVKVAVPASGWYVVDWEYANGNGEVEQRNHCANRQLYIDGKNKETMVFPQRGLDAWNAYGWSSPVKVYLKKGTHQVALRYLEKNININIDLDKAHVKSLRITRLP
;
A
#
# COMPACT_ATOMS: atom_id res chain seq x y z
N MET A 1 -11.75 -33.24 -20.79
CA MET A 1 -10.65 -32.28 -20.55
C MET A 1 -9.90 -32.55 -19.26
N LYS A 2 -10.51 -32.67 -18.06
CA LYS A 2 -9.80 -32.96 -16.79
C LYS A 2 -8.93 -34.24 -16.80
N LYS A 3 -9.42 -35.34 -17.38
CA LYS A 3 -8.63 -36.59 -17.48
C LYS A 3 -7.45 -36.50 -18.44
N LEU A 4 -7.58 -35.72 -19.52
CA LEU A 4 -6.49 -35.52 -20.49
C LEU A 4 -5.37 -34.65 -19.89
N PHE A 5 -5.72 -33.71 -19.02
CA PHE A 5 -4.76 -32.82 -18.34
C PHE A 5 -3.89 -33.57 -17.31
N LEU A 6 -4.51 -34.45 -16.50
CA LEU A 6 -3.76 -35.32 -15.56
C LEU A 6 -2.81 -36.28 -16.27
N THR A 7 -3.23 -36.86 -17.41
CA THR A 7 -2.39 -37.76 -18.20
C THR A 7 -1.24 -37.01 -18.89
N LEU A 8 -1.46 -35.77 -19.31
CA LEU A 8 -0.41 -34.93 -19.88
C LEU A 8 0.66 -34.52 -18.84
N VAL A 9 0.21 -34.19 -17.62
CA VAL A 9 1.10 -33.83 -16.50
C VAL A 9 2.00 -34.98 -16.08
N ALA A 10 1.44 -36.18 -15.96
CA ALA A 10 2.22 -37.41 -15.69
C ALA A 10 3.22 -37.74 -16.83
N GLY A 11 2.84 -37.50 -18.07
CA GLY A 11 3.70 -37.71 -19.25
C GLY A 11 4.83 -36.69 -19.37
N LEU A 12 4.57 -35.40 -19.04
CA LEU A 12 5.60 -34.34 -19.08
C LEU A 12 6.63 -34.49 -17.95
N CYS A 13 6.20 -34.87 -16.75
CA CYS A 13 7.12 -35.09 -15.62
C CYS A 13 8.13 -36.21 -15.90
N ILE A 14 7.75 -37.22 -16.70
CA ILE A 14 8.63 -38.36 -17.08
C ILE A 14 9.66 -37.94 -18.14
N SER A 15 9.33 -37.01 -19.04
CA SER A 15 10.21 -36.59 -20.14
C SER A 15 11.37 -35.64 -19.74
N THR A 16 11.29 -34.99 -18.60
CA THR A 16 12.32 -34.00 -18.15
C THR A 16 13.41 -34.57 -17.25
N GLY A 17 13.37 -35.86 -16.90
CA GLY A 17 14.37 -36.50 -16.03
C GLY A 17 14.40 -35.99 -14.57
N LEU A 18 13.75 -34.87 -14.27
CA LEU A 18 13.69 -34.28 -12.93
C LEU A 18 12.78 -35.06 -11.97
N PHE A 19 11.82 -35.81 -12.53
CA PHE A 19 10.82 -36.56 -11.78
C PHE A 19 10.88 -38.09 -12.04
N ALA A 20 11.98 -38.58 -12.62
CA ALA A 20 12.11 -39.95 -13.12
C ALA A 20 12.11 -41.04 -12.02
N ASN A 21 12.17 -40.73 -10.74
CA ASN A 21 12.23 -41.70 -9.64
C ASN A 21 11.13 -41.56 -8.59
N GLY A 22 10.05 -40.86 -8.89
CA GLY A 22 8.94 -40.70 -7.95
C GLY A 22 7.71 -41.46 -8.42
N ASP A 23 7.39 -42.60 -7.79
CA ASP A 23 6.07 -43.20 -7.87
C ASP A 23 5.02 -42.14 -7.60
N VAL A 24 4.19 -41.79 -8.59
CA VAL A 24 2.98 -40.98 -8.40
C VAL A 24 2.03 -41.85 -7.55
N ARG A 25 2.14 -41.71 -6.23
CA ARG A 25 1.32 -42.46 -5.28
C ARG A 25 -0.14 -42.04 -5.38
N GLN A 26 -1.02 -42.90 -4.96
CA GLN A 26 -2.48 -42.69 -4.98
C GLN A 26 -2.92 -41.45 -4.16
N ASP A 27 -2.07 -40.98 -3.21
CA ASP A 27 -2.26 -39.76 -2.40
C ASP A 27 -2.06 -38.45 -3.17
N ASP A 28 -1.39 -38.46 -4.34
CA ASP A 28 -1.16 -37.27 -5.18
C ASP A 28 -2.42 -36.76 -5.90
N LYS A 29 -3.58 -37.44 -5.70
CA LYS A 29 -4.86 -37.03 -6.31
C LYS A 29 -5.59 -35.89 -5.57
N LYS A 30 -5.20 -35.57 -4.34
CA LYS A 30 -5.84 -34.52 -3.56
C LYS A 30 -5.30 -33.16 -4.01
N GLN A 31 -6.13 -32.38 -4.70
CA GLN A 31 -5.82 -31.00 -5.05
C GLN A 31 -6.12 -30.10 -3.87
N ASN A 32 -5.15 -29.29 -3.44
CA ASN A 32 -5.35 -28.24 -2.46
C ASN A 32 -6.05 -27.03 -3.10
N TYR A 33 -5.64 -26.68 -4.33
CA TYR A 33 -6.21 -25.58 -5.09
C TYR A 33 -6.05 -25.80 -6.61
N ALA A 34 -7.02 -25.32 -7.38
CA ALA A 34 -6.93 -25.27 -8.84
C ALA A 34 -7.76 -24.11 -9.40
N ASN A 35 -7.19 -23.42 -10.38
CA ASN A 35 -7.90 -22.47 -11.24
C ASN A 35 -7.61 -22.78 -12.73
N SER A 36 -7.90 -21.84 -13.64
CA SER A 36 -7.69 -22.07 -15.07
C SER A 36 -6.21 -22.09 -15.47
N LYS A 37 -5.32 -21.60 -14.62
CA LYS A 37 -3.89 -21.38 -14.92
C LYS A 37 -2.97 -22.36 -14.24
N PHE A 38 -3.20 -22.68 -12.97
CA PHE A 38 -2.32 -23.56 -12.20
C PHE A 38 -3.08 -24.47 -11.26
N VAL A 39 -2.39 -25.52 -10.81
CA VAL A 39 -2.85 -26.48 -9.82
C VAL A 39 -1.80 -26.60 -8.72
N TRP A 40 -2.25 -26.55 -7.47
CA TRP A 40 -1.45 -26.88 -6.30
C TRP A 40 -2.02 -28.12 -5.63
N THR A 41 -1.17 -29.14 -5.49
CA THR A 41 -1.45 -30.38 -4.75
C THR A 41 -0.64 -30.40 -3.45
N GLN A 42 -0.75 -31.49 -2.71
CA GLN A 42 0.05 -31.66 -1.50
C GLN A 42 1.57 -31.62 -1.78
N ASN A 43 2.03 -32.13 -2.92
CA ASN A 43 3.45 -32.37 -3.20
C ASN A 43 4.04 -31.47 -4.28
N TYR A 44 3.23 -30.87 -5.15
CA TYR A 44 3.73 -30.08 -6.28
C TYR A 44 2.78 -28.94 -6.71
N VAL A 45 3.36 -28.01 -7.45
CA VAL A 45 2.64 -26.96 -8.18
C VAL A 45 2.91 -27.13 -9.65
N VAL A 46 1.85 -27.01 -10.48
CA VAL A 46 1.96 -27.11 -11.94
C VAL A 46 1.26 -25.93 -12.60
N GLU A 47 1.92 -25.34 -13.61
CA GLU A 47 1.40 -24.29 -14.47
C GLU A 47 1.85 -24.52 -15.91
N GLY A 48 0.93 -24.90 -16.79
CA GLY A 48 1.26 -25.24 -18.18
C GLY A 48 2.31 -26.36 -18.27
N ALA A 49 3.48 -26.05 -18.82
CA ALA A 49 4.61 -26.97 -18.90
C ALA A 49 5.55 -26.89 -17.69
N ASN A 50 5.33 -25.96 -16.78
CA ASN A 50 6.18 -25.77 -15.61
C ASN A 50 5.66 -26.54 -14.41
N ALA A 51 6.57 -27.07 -13.60
CA ALA A 51 6.27 -27.76 -12.36
C ALA A 51 7.34 -27.48 -11.30
N ALA A 52 6.94 -27.52 -10.04
CA ALA A 52 7.84 -27.41 -8.91
C ALA A 52 7.43 -28.40 -7.81
N MET A 53 8.42 -28.90 -7.06
CA MET A 53 8.23 -29.79 -5.92
C MET A 53 9.34 -29.61 -4.89
N ALA A 54 9.15 -30.14 -3.69
CA ALA A 54 10.17 -30.23 -2.66
C ALA A 54 10.60 -31.68 -2.46
N PRO A 55 11.79 -32.11 -2.91
CA PRO A 55 12.32 -33.43 -2.63
C PRO A 55 12.54 -33.67 -1.12
N THR A 56 12.90 -32.62 -0.40
CA THR A 56 13.05 -32.59 1.05
C THR A 56 12.51 -31.27 1.62
N THR A 57 12.40 -31.16 2.93
CA THR A 57 12.03 -29.89 3.60
C THR A 57 13.09 -28.79 3.49
N GLU A 58 14.25 -29.09 2.88
CA GLU A 58 15.41 -28.21 2.74
C GLU A 58 15.75 -27.88 1.28
N GLU A 59 14.88 -28.31 0.35
CA GLU A 59 15.12 -28.16 -1.08
C GLU A 59 13.82 -27.99 -1.86
N ILE A 60 13.82 -27.06 -2.82
CA ILE A 60 12.78 -26.88 -3.83
C ILE A 60 13.45 -26.96 -5.21
N VAL A 61 12.89 -27.78 -6.10
CA VAL A 61 13.30 -27.90 -7.49
C VAL A 61 12.14 -27.52 -8.40
N THR A 62 12.47 -26.88 -9.53
CA THR A 62 11.48 -26.43 -10.51
C THR A 62 11.97 -26.59 -11.94
N THR A 63 11.05 -26.75 -12.89
CA THR A 63 11.33 -26.73 -14.32
C THR A 63 11.39 -25.31 -14.89
N CYS A 64 10.97 -24.28 -14.12
CA CYS A 64 11.12 -22.89 -14.53
C CYS A 64 12.61 -22.53 -14.63
N LEU A 65 12.89 -21.62 -15.55
CA LEU A 65 14.23 -21.07 -15.74
C LEU A 65 14.29 -19.63 -15.28
N SER A 66 15.48 -19.18 -14.89
CA SER A 66 15.74 -17.75 -14.63
C SER A 66 15.59 -16.93 -15.92
N LYS A 67 15.61 -15.62 -15.81
CA LYS A 67 15.60 -14.69 -16.96
C LYS A 67 16.72 -14.99 -17.97
N ASP A 68 17.85 -15.52 -17.49
CA ASP A 68 19.01 -15.90 -18.30
C ASP A 68 19.00 -17.36 -18.75
N GLY A 69 17.86 -18.07 -18.59
CA GLY A 69 17.70 -19.48 -19.03
C GLY A 69 18.39 -20.51 -18.12
N LYS A 70 18.78 -20.16 -16.90
CA LYS A 70 19.42 -21.09 -15.96
C LYS A 70 18.39 -21.82 -15.12
N PRO A 71 18.62 -23.10 -14.76
CA PRO A 71 17.76 -23.83 -13.82
C PRO A 71 17.62 -23.09 -12.47
N LEU A 72 16.40 -23.04 -11.98
CA LEU A 72 16.10 -22.49 -10.66
C LEU A 72 16.01 -23.62 -9.62
N ARG A 73 16.55 -23.35 -8.45
CA ARG A 73 16.55 -24.28 -7.30
C ARG A 73 16.79 -23.51 -6.03
N TRP A 74 16.08 -23.84 -4.96
CA TRP A 74 16.44 -23.41 -3.61
C TRP A 74 16.99 -24.59 -2.81
N VAL A 75 18.06 -24.38 -2.07
CA VAL A 75 18.62 -25.29 -1.09
C VAL A 75 18.97 -24.46 0.15
N ARG A 76 18.54 -24.90 1.31
CA ARG A 76 18.79 -24.23 2.58
C ARG A 76 20.29 -23.96 2.81
N LYS A 77 20.60 -22.74 3.21
CA LYS A 77 21.98 -22.28 3.45
C LYS A 77 22.25 -21.95 4.92
N ASN A 78 21.22 -21.48 5.64
CA ASN A 78 21.37 -20.95 6.98
C ASN A 78 20.84 -21.89 8.05
N ASP A 79 21.22 -21.66 9.32
CA ASP A 79 20.53 -22.27 10.47
C ASP A 79 19.24 -21.49 10.74
N ILE A 80 18.11 -22.08 10.33
CA ILE A 80 16.78 -21.48 10.43
C ILE A 80 16.06 -21.84 11.73
N TYR A 81 16.49 -22.90 12.44
CA TYR A 81 15.71 -23.47 13.54
C TYR A 81 15.71 -22.65 14.83
N LYS A 82 16.61 -21.68 14.96
CA LYS A 82 16.59 -20.71 16.06
C LYS A 82 15.37 -19.78 16.05
N TYR A 83 14.62 -19.73 14.95
CA TYR A 83 13.36 -18.97 14.80
C TYR A 83 12.11 -19.82 15.01
N GLY A 84 12.28 -21.03 15.52
CA GLY A 84 11.25 -22.07 15.62
C GLY A 84 11.28 -23.02 14.43
N LYS A 85 10.87 -24.27 14.69
CA LYS A 85 10.81 -25.31 13.67
C LYS A 85 9.36 -25.50 13.23
N PHE A 86 9.07 -25.11 12.00
CA PHE A 86 7.77 -25.36 11.39
C PHE A 86 7.68 -26.74 10.76
N THR A 87 6.56 -27.42 10.97
CA THR A 87 6.19 -28.66 10.28
C THR A 87 4.77 -28.50 9.74
N GLY A 88 4.65 -28.48 8.43
CA GLY A 88 3.37 -28.40 7.70
C GLY A 88 2.78 -29.80 7.44
N THR A 89 1.68 -29.82 6.66
CA THR A 89 0.98 -31.06 6.28
C THR A 89 1.66 -31.78 5.11
N SER A 90 2.63 -31.13 4.46
CA SER A 90 3.40 -31.70 3.34
C SER A 90 4.85 -31.25 3.35
N THR A 91 5.71 -31.98 2.63
CA THR A 91 7.10 -31.61 2.41
C THR A 91 7.23 -30.26 1.71
N LEU A 92 6.39 -30.00 0.68
CA LEU A 92 6.38 -28.74 -0.04
C LEU A 92 6.00 -27.57 0.86
N GLU A 93 4.95 -27.69 1.67
CA GLU A 93 4.52 -26.66 2.63
C GLU A 93 5.65 -26.30 3.61
N THR A 94 6.31 -27.33 4.16
CA THR A 94 7.43 -27.13 5.09
C THR A 94 8.65 -26.51 4.40
N ALA A 95 9.00 -26.95 3.18
CA ALA A 95 10.13 -26.41 2.42
C ALA A 95 9.94 -24.92 2.06
N LEU A 96 8.73 -24.52 1.65
CA LEU A 96 8.41 -23.12 1.33
C LEU A 96 8.52 -22.21 2.55
N TYR A 97 8.04 -22.67 3.71
CA TYR A 97 8.23 -21.93 4.94
C TYR A 97 9.71 -21.81 5.31
N ASN A 98 10.46 -22.92 5.24
CA ASN A 98 11.91 -22.94 5.50
C ASN A 98 12.67 -22.02 4.53
N MET A 99 12.26 -21.96 3.25
CA MET A 99 12.82 -21.04 2.27
C MET A 99 12.59 -19.57 2.69
N ALA A 100 11.39 -19.22 3.15
CA ALA A 100 11.11 -17.86 3.59
C ALA A 100 11.97 -17.45 4.79
N VAL A 101 12.20 -18.35 5.76
CA VAL A 101 13.10 -18.10 6.91
C VAL A 101 14.56 -18.01 6.46
N ASP A 102 15.02 -18.89 5.55
CA ASP A 102 16.37 -18.86 4.99
C ASP A 102 16.65 -17.53 4.26
N GLU A 103 15.69 -17.09 3.44
CA GLU A 103 15.75 -15.80 2.73
C GLU A 103 15.70 -14.59 3.69
N MET A 104 14.96 -14.67 4.80
CA MET A 104 14.99 -13.65 5.85
C MET A 104 16.41 -13.45 6.39
N ILE A 105 17.13 -14.55 6.67
CA ILE A 105 18.50 -14.48 7.15
C ILE A 105 19.45 -13.92 6.09
N ASN A 106 19.22 -14.25 4.80
CA ASN A 106 20.01 -13.70 3.68
C ASN A 106 19.87 -12.17 3.56
N ASN A 107 18.80 -11.58 4.12
CA ASN A 107 18.58 -10.13 4.14
C ASN A 107 19.22 -9.41 5.32
N TYR A 108 19.98 -10.11 6.19
CA TYR A 108 20.69 -9.46 7.29
C TYR A 108 21.95 -8.78 6.79
N GLU A 109 22.06 -7.48 7.04
CA GLU A 109 23.26 -6.71 6.75
C GLU A 109 24.24 -6.73 7.93
N LYS A 110 25.51 -6.40 7.63
CA LYS A 110 26.59 -6.42 8.64
C LYS A 110 26.39 -5.42 9.78
N ASP A 111 25.71 -4.31 9.49
CA ASP A 111 25.38 -3.26 10.48
C ASP A 111 24.16 -3.62 11.35
N GLY A 112 23.60 -4.79 11.14
CA GLY A 112 22.46 -5.28 11.90
C GLY A 112 21.09 -4.87 11.34
N THR A 113 21.06 -4.21 10.20
CA THR A 113 19.81 -3.84 9.51
C THR A 113 19.31 -4.93 8.56
N LEU A 114 18.16 -4.68 7.93
CA LEU A 114 17.54 -5.53 6.93
C LEU A 114 17.61 -4.84 5.56
N ARG A 115 18.18 -5.54 4.57
CA ARG A 115 18.06 -5.11 3.17
C ARG A 115 16.70 -5.48 2.62
N THR A 116 16.23 -4.73 1.66
CA THR A 116 14.89 -4.88 1.06
C THR A 116 14.76 -6.11 0.17
N GLY A 117 15.80 -6.47 -0.58
CA GLY A 117 15.83 -7.65 -1.44
C GLY A 117 17.21 -7.89 -2.03
N LEU A 118 17.38 -8.97 -2.81
CA LEU A 118 18.69 -9.31 -3.39
C LEU A 118 19.26 -8.18 -4.25
N TYR A 119 18.41 -7.52 -5.05
CA TYR A 119 18.82 -6.41 -5.92
C TYR A 119 18.53 -5.03 -5.30
N TRP A 120 17.78 -4.98 -4.22
CA TRP A 120 17.45 -3.76 -3.47
C TRP A 120 18.26 -3.71 -2.19
N GLY A 121 19.39 -3.00 -2.22
CA GLY A 121 20.19 -2.73 -1.02
C GLY A 121 19.59 -1.62 -0.16
N GLY A 122 20.05 -1.57 1.10
CA GLY A 122 19.63 -0.55 2.04
C GLY A 122 18.26 -0.79 2.69
N VAL A 123 17.92 0.11 3.60
CA VAL A 123 16.69 0.06 4.39
C VAL A 123 15.64 0.99 3.78
N TRP A 124 14.44 0.45 3.56
CA TRP A 124 13.27 1.20 3.16
C TRP A 124 12.22 1.15 4.28
N THR A 125 11.69 2.31 4.67
CA THR A 125 10.74 2.45 5.79
C THR A 125 9.51 1.57 5.57
N ARG A 126 8.92 1.62 4.37
CA ARG A 126 7.73 0.84 4.01
C ARG A 126 7.97 -0.66 4.05
N ASP A 127 9.06 -1.12 3.40
CA ASP A 127 9.39 -2.54 3.28
C ASP A 127 9.60 -3.19 4.63
N VAL A 128 10.38 -2.56 5.49
CA VAL A 128 10.61 -3.03 6.86
C VAL A 128 9.32 -2.98 7.68
N SER A 129 8.53 -1.91 7.56
CA SER A 129 7.33 -1.73 8.37
C SER A 129 6.24 -2.73 8.01
N TYR A 130 5.94 -2.92 6.72
CA TYR A 130 4.96 -3.90 6.30
C TYR A 130 5.41 -5.34 6.57
N SER A 131 6.69 -5.63 6.37
CA SER A 131 7.27 -6.92 6.75
C SER A 131 7.14 -7.20 8.24
N SER A 132 7.32 -6.17 9.06
CA SER A 132 7.15 -6.22 10.51
C SER A 132 5.72 -6.58 10.91
N LEU A 133 4.71 -5.94 10.29
CA LEU A 133 3.30 -6.24 10.55
C LEU A 133 2.91 -7.67 10.17
N LEU A 134 3.53 -8.22 9.14
CA LEU A 134 3.28 -9.58 8.67
C LEU A 134 3.93 -10.61 9.60
N SER A 135 5.25 -10.53 9.81
CA SER A 135 5.97 -11.52 10.63
C SER A 135 7.25 -11.02 11.32
N LEU A 136 7.98 -10.03 10.77
CA LEU A 136 9.34 -9.78 11.22
C LEU A 136 9.45 -9.13 12.60
N ALA A 137 8.40 -8.47 13.11
CA ALA A 137 8.42 -7.89 14.46
C ALA A 137 8.66 -8.92 15.57
N TYR A 138 8.25 -10.17 15.35
CA TYR A 138 8.44 -11.26 16.30
C TYR A 138 9.44 -12.30 15.82
N MET A 139 9.76 -12.37 14.52
CA MET A 139 10.78 -13.27 14.00
C MET A 139 12.21 -12.73 14.24
N CYS A 140 12.42 -11.43 14.01
CA CYS A 140 13.73 -10.80 14.16
C CYS A 140 13.62 -9.34 14.67
N PRO A 141 13.05 -9.11 15.88
CA PRO A 141 12.73 -7.78 16.40
C PRO A 141 13.94 -6.85 16.44
N ASP A 142 15.12 -7.34 16.81
CA ASP A 142 16.33 -6.52 16.86
C ASP A 142 16.75 -5.98 15.48
N LYS A 143 16.60 -6.80 14.44
CA LYS A 143 16.91 -6.40 13.06
C LYS A 143 15.93 -5.35 12.56
N VAL A 144 14.63 -5.54 12.86
CA VAL A 144 13.60 -4.56 12.55
C VAL A 144 13.85 -3.25 13.27
N ARG A 145 14.13 -3.28 14.58
CA ARG A 145 14.46 -2.09 15.38
C ARG A 145 15.64 -1.32 14.80
N ASN A 146 16.77 -2.00 14.54
CA ASN A 146 17.94 -1.36 13.94
C ASN A 146 17.61 -0.70 12.58
N SER A 147 16.79 -1.37 11.78
CA SER A 147 16.33 -0.83 10.49
C SER A 147 15.43 0.40 10.65
N LEU A 148 14.55 0.41 11.64
CA LEU A 148 13.74 1.57 11.95
C LEU A 148 14.56 2.76 12.44
N GLU A 149 15.61 2.51 13.25
CA GLU A 149 16.46 3.56 13.82
C GLU A 149 17.25 4.33 12.75
N VAL A 150 17.71 3.66 11.69
CA VAL A 150 18.40 4.36 10.58
C VAL A 150 17.46 5.19 9.70
N LYS A 151 16.14 5.06 9.89
CA LYS A 151 15.11 5.85 9.21
C LYS A 151 14.59 7.01 10.07
N ILE A 152 15.47 7.61 10.88
CA ILE A 152 15.18 8.79 11.69
C ILE A 152 16.09 9.92 11.21
N ASP A 153 15.51 11.09 10.90
CA ASP A 153 16.29 12.28 10.49
C ASP A 153 16.96 12.98 11.68
N ARG A 154 17.82 13.94 11.37
CA ARG A 154 18.54 14.74 12.38
C ARG A 154 17.64 15.51 13.35
N MET A 155 16.37 15.74 12.99
CA MET A 155 15.37 16.37 13.83
C MET A 155 14.56 15.38 14.67
N GLY A 156 14.85 14.09 14.59
CA GLY A 156 14.13 13.02 15.28
C GLY A 156 12.75 12.74 14.66
N ARG A 157 12.62 12.83 13.34
CA ARG A 157 11.41 12.53 12.58
C ARG A 157 11.64 11.31 11.69
N ILE A 158 10.59 10.59 11.38
CA ILE A 158 10.64 9.44 10.47
C ILE A 158 10.96 9.94 9.05
N ILE A 159 11.91 9.27 8.37
CA ILE A 159 12.30 9.55 6.99
C ILE A 159 11.28 8.93 6.04
N GLN A 160 10.78 9.73 5.07
CA GLN A 160 10.04 9.24 3.91
C GLN A 160 11.03 8.69 2.89
N ASP A 161 10.75 7.49 2.35
CA ASP A 161 11.51 6.95 1.23
C ASP A 161 11.26 7.77 -0.04
N THR A 162 12.12 7.58 -1.04
CA THR A 162 11.95 8.22 -2.33
C THR A 162 10.63 7.83 -3.00
N GLY A 163 10.08 8.72 -3.78
CA GLY A 163 8.82 8.56 -4.48
C GLY A 163 8.49 9.78 -5.31
N THR A 164 7.25 9.94 -5.68
CA THR A 164 6.76 11.07 -6.48
C THR A 164 7.14 12.41 -5.86
N GLY A 165 7.65 13.31 -6.68
CA GLY A 165 8.06 14.65 -6.25
C GLY A 165 9.21 14.67 -5.27
N GLY A 166 9.99 13.59 -5.23
CA GLY A 166 11.13 13.42 -4.35
C GLY A 166 10.78 12.93 -2.95
N SER A 167 9.57 12.65 -2.67
CA SER A 167 8.93 12.03 -1.52
C SER A 167 8.08 12.97 -0.65
N TRP A 168 8.41 13.23 0.61
CA TRP A 168 7.58 14.09 1.47
C TRP A 168 7.61 15.55 0.99
N PRO A 169 6.49 16.26 0.91
CA PRO A 169 5.14 15.86 1.35
C PRO A 169 4.24 15.25 0.25
N CYS A 170 4.74 14.97 -0.95
CA CYS A 170 3.92 14.34 -2.01
C CYS A 170 3.60 12.88 -1.68
N SER A 171 4.55 12.16 -1.07
CA SER A 171 4.35 10.90 -0.36
C SER A 171 4.37 11.16 1.14
N SER A 172 3.47 10.54 1.89
CA SER A 172 3.35 10.78 3.34
C SER A 172 3.18 9.51 4.18
N ASP A 173 3.32 8.34 3.58
CA ASP A 173 3.10 7.05 4.22
C ASP A 173 4.22 6.57 5.16
N ARG A 174 5.32 7.34 5.32
CA ARG A 174 6.40 7.08 6.27
C ARG A 174 5.94 6.75 7.69
N VAL A 175 4.75 7.21 8.05
CA VAL A 175 4.14 6.98 9.36
C VAL A 175 3.89 5.51 9.68
N VAL A 176 3.86 4.61 8.67
CA VAL A 176 3.77 3.15 8.88
C VAL A 176 4.89 2.60 9.78
N TRP A 177 6.00 3.33 9.93
CA TRP A 177 7.03 3.11 10.92
C TRP A 177 6.46 2.92 12.35
N ALA A 178 5.43 3.70 12.70
CA ALA A 178 4.78 3.62 14.01
C ALA A 178 4.07 2.28 14.24
N LEU A 179 3.45 1.73 13.19
CA LEU A 179 2.82 0.40 13.25
C LEU A 179 3.87 -0.68 13.54
N SER A 180 5.04 -0.57 12.90
CA SER A 180 6.17 -1.47 13.13
C SER A 180 6.71 -1.35 14.57
N ALA A 181 6.92 -0.12 15.03
CA ALA A 181 7.42 0.14 16.38
C ALA A 181 6.50 -0.43 17.47
N TRP A 182 5.19 -0.29 17.29
CA TRP A 182 4.19 -0.89 18.17
C TRP A 182 4.25 -2.42 18.16
N ASN A 183 4.34 -3.04 16.97
CA ASN A 183 4.43 -4.51 16.87
C ASN A 183 5.71 -5.08 17.52
N ILE A 184 6.85 -4.37 17.44
CA ILE A 184 8.06 -4.75 18.20
C ILE A 184 7.76 -4.76 19.69
N TYR A 185 7.14 -3.70 20.22
CA TYR A 185 6.77 -3.66 21.65
C TYR A 185 5.84 -4.81 22.03
N LEU A 186 4.81 -5.09 21.25
CA LEU A 186 3.88 -6.19 21.51
C LEU A 186 4.60 -7.55 21.54
N ALA A 187 5.54 -7.75 20.61
CA ALA A 187 6.30 -8.99 20.50
C ALA A 187 7.34 -9.18 21.59
N THR A 188 7.96 -8.10 22.07
CA THR A 188 9.12 -8.15 22.99
C THR A 188 8.80 -7.71 24.41
N GLY A 189 7.82 -6.82 24.60
CA GLY A 189 7.56 -6.15 25.88
C GLY A 189 8.57 -5.04 26.22
N ASP A 190 9.41 -4.62 25.28
CA ASP A 190 10.50 -3.66 25.50
C ASP A 190 9.95 -2.25 25.72
N MET A 191 9.90 -1.82 26.98
CA MET A 191 9.42 -0.50 27.39
C MET A 191 10.42 0.61 27.01
N GLU A 192 11.71 0.36 27.02
CA GLU A 192 12.73 1.34 26.63
C GLU A 192 12.58 1.70 25.14
N TRP A 193 12.32 0.70 24.31
CA TRP A 193 11.98 0.91 22.90
C TRP A 193 10.72 1.76 22.74
N LEU A 194 9.67 1.47 23.51
CA LEU A 194 8.40 2.22 23.42
C LEU A 194 8.58 3.69 23.80
N GLU A 195 9.32 3.97 24.88
CA GLU A 195 9.66 5.33 25.34
C GLU A 195 10.50 6.10 24.30
N LYS A 196 11.40 5.41 23.60
CA LYS A 196 12.20 5.99 22.50
C LYS A 196 11.37 6.28 21.26
N ALA A 197 10.48 5.36 20.87
CA ALA A 197 9.69 5.46 19.62
C ALA A 197 8.59 6.52 19.69
N TYR A 198 7.94 6.68 20.82
CA TYR A 198 6.79 7.57 20.98
C TYR A 198 7.06 9.04 20.58
N PRO A 199 8.14 9.72 21.07
CA PRO A 199 8.43 11.09 20.68
C PRO A 199 8.77 11.24 19.19
N ILE A 200 9.36 10.23 18.55
CA ILE A 200 9.66 10.22 17.11
C ILE A 200 8.36 10.24 16.30
N ILE A 201 7.40 9.40 16.71
CA ILE A 201 6.09 9.27 16.08
C ILE A 201 5.30 10.59 16.23
N THR A 202 5.18 11.09 17.47
CA THR A 202 4.37 12.29 17.74
C THR A 202 4.93 13.53 17.06
N LYS A 203 6.25 13.65 16.97
CA LYS A 203 6.92 14.73 16.24
C LYS A 203 6.66 14.64 14.72
N SER A 204 6.68 13.43 14.17
CA SER A 204 6.36 13.19 12.75
C SER A 204 4.92 13.55 12.44
N LEU A 205 3.97 13.05 13.25
CA LEU A 205 2.55 13.37 13.12
C LEU A 205 2.27 14.88 13.23
N ALA A 206 2.98 15.60 14.12
CA ALA A 206 2.81 17.05 14.25
C ALA A 206 3.25 17.82 12.99
N CYS A 207 4.22 17.29 12.22
CA CYS A 207 4.57 17.87 10.92
C CYS A 207 3.50 17.52 9.87
N ASP A 208 3.01 16.28 9.86
CA ASP A 208 1.99 15.84 8.91
C ASP A 208 0.65 16.54 9.14
N ASP A 209 0.26 16.76 10.40
CA ASP A 209 -0.94 17.55 10.75
C ASP A 209 -0.91 18.98 10.19
N MET A 210 0.28 19.58 10.04
CA MET A 210 0.40 20.93 9.47
C MET A 210 0.53 20.92 7.95
N VAL A 211 1.26 19.94 7.40
CA VAL A 211 1.69 20.00 5.99
C VAL A 211 0.79 19.19 5.08
N VAL A 212 0.35 18.01 5.50
CA VAL A 212 -0.43 17.10 4.64
C VAL A 212 -1.88 16.88 5.07
N TYR A 213 -2.27 17.24 6.30
CA TYR A 213 -3.66 17.12 6.73
C TYR A 213 -4.54 18.19 6.08
N ASN A 214 -5.67 17.77 5.51
CA ASN A 214 -6.68 18.65 4.92
C ASN A 214 -7.86 18.83 5.90
N PRO A 215 -7.98 19.99 6.59
CA PRO A 215 -9.06 20.21 7.55
C PRO A 215 -10.45 20.33 6.91
N GLN A 216 -10.54 20.50 5.59
CA GLN A 216 -11.82 20.59 4.89
C GLN A 216 -12.45 19.22 4.66
N THR A 217 -11.62 18.19 4.44
CA THR A 217 -12.07 16.82 4.18
C THR A 217 -11.90 15.91 5.40
N GLY A 218 -10.99 16.26 6.32
CA GLY A 218 -10.59 15.42 7.45
C GLY A 218 -9.60 14.31 7.05
N LEU A 219 -9.04 14.36 5.84
CA LEU A 219 -8.13 13.38 5.28
C LEU A 219 -6.69 13.88 5.23
N TYR A 220 -5.73 12.97 5.11
CA TYR A 220 -4.34 13.26 4.80
C TYR A 220 -4.11 13.18 3.30
N ARG A 221 -3.31 14.12 2.78
CA ARG A 221 -2.92 14.24 1.37
C ARG A 221 -1.71 13.41 1.04
N GLY A 222 -1.50 13.18 -0.25
CA GLY A 222 -0.39 12.48 -0.84
C GLY A 222 -0.85 11.22 -1.58
N GLU A 223 0.08 10.56 -2.26
CA GLU A 223 -0.17 9.33 -3.00
C GLU A 223 -0.50 8.15 -2.08
N SER A 224 -1.04 7.08 -2.67
CA SER A 224 -1.40 5.89 -1.91
C SER A 224 -0.17 5.17 -1.37
N SER A 225 -0.30 4.61 -0.16
CA SER A 225 0.81 3.94 0.53
C SER A 225 1.46 2.89 -0.36
N PHE A 226 2.78 2.95 -0.48
CA PHE A 226 3.71 2.20 -1.34
C PHE A 226 3.55 2.38 -2.87
N ILE A 227 2.44 2.96 -3.36
CA ILE A 227 2.25 3.23 -4.80
C ILE A 227 2.87 4.60 -5.11
N ASP A 228 4.18 4.66 -5.08
CA ASP A 228 4.99 5.88 -5.04
C ASP A 228 5.58 6.31 -6.41
N TRP A 229 5.08 5.73 -7.48
CA TRP A 229 5.48 6.05 -8.84
C TRP A 229 4.27 6.52 -9.66
N ARG A 230 4.11 7.86 -9.79
CA ARG A 230 2.93 8.48 -10.39
C ARG A 230 2.64 8.03 -11.84
N GLU A 231 3.66 7.75 -12.65
CA GLU A 231 3.47 7.26 -14.02
C GLU A 231 2.77 5.91 -14.05
N GLN A 232 2.86 5.14 -12.95
CA GLN A 232 2.24 3.84 -12.82
C GLN A 232 0.80 3.88 -12.30
N SER A 233 0.34 5.00 -11.71
CA SER A 233 -0.91 5.03 -10.96
C SER A 233 -1.79 6.28 -11.17
N TYR A 234 -1.25 7.33 -11.80
CA TYR A 234 -1.94 8.59 -12.04
C TYR A 234 -2.05 8.92 -13.54
N PRO A 235 -2.92 9.87 -13.93
CA PRO A 235 -2.94 10.35 -15.31
C PRO A 235 -1.61 11.03 -15.67
N THR A 236 -1.20 10.91 -16.93
CA THR A 236 0.11 11.40 -17.41
C THR A 236 0.32 12.92 -17.25
N TRP A 237 -0.77 13.69 -17.16
CA TRP A 237 -0.69 15.14 -16.92
C TRP A 237 -0.39 15.52 -15.46
N ALA A 238 -0.61 14.60 -14.52
CA ALA A 238 -0.44 14.91 -13.10
C ALA A 238 1.02 15.23 -12.77
N GLN A 239 1.23 16.40 -12.16
CA GLN A 239 2.54 16.83 -11.66
C GLN A 239 2.65 16.50 -10.16
N PRO A 240 3.84 16.50 -9.56
CA PRO A 240 4.00 16.23 -8.14
C PRO A 240 3.13 17.12 -7.22
N ALA A 241 2.88 18.37 -7.60
CA ALA A 241 1.97 19.24 -6.86
C ALA A 241 0.50 18.76 -6.90
N ASP A 242 0.09 18.12 -8.01
CA ASP A 242 -1.24 17.50 -8.14
C ASP A 242 -1.33 16.22 -7.29
N ILE A 243 -0.23 15.46 -7.22
CA ILE A 243 -0.14 14.26 -6.37
C ILE A 243 -0.20 14.63 -4.89
N TYR A 244 0.50 15.69 -4.47
CA TYR A 244 0.38 16.21 -3.11
C TYR A 244 -1.09 16.50 -2.72
N LEU A 245 -1.89 17.01 -3.65
CA LEU A 245 -3.30 17.34 -3.39
C LEU A 245 -4.19 16.10 -3.30
N SER A 246 -3.77 14.97 -3.87
CA SER A 246 -4.59 13.76 -3.86
C SER A 246 -4.80 13.24 -2.44
N GLU A 247 -5.96 12.63 -2.22
CA GLU A 247 -6.34 11.99 -0.97
C GLU A 247 -6.57 10.51 -1.26
N CYS A 248 -5.69 9.65 -0.75
CA CYS A 248 -5.63 8.24 -1.11
C CYS A 248 -6.06 7.32 0.02
N LEU A 249 -6.76 6.23 -0.32
CA LEU A 249 -7.27 5.25 0.62
C LEU A 249 -6.14 4.60 1.43
N GLY A 250 -5.13 4.04 0.75
CA GLY A 250 -4.04 3.30 1.41
C GLY A 250 -3.29 4.16 2.42
N THR A 251 -2.97 5.42 2.07
CA THR A 251 -2.33 6.38 2.99
C THR A 251 -3.22 6.73 4.18
N ASN A 252 -4.50 7.03 3.94
CA ASN A 252 -5.42 7.39 5.02
C ASN A 252 -5.74 6.20 5.96
N ALA A 253 -5.86 4.99 5.42
CA ALA A 253 -6.01 3.78 6.22
C ALA A 253 -4.76 3.51 7.08
N ALA A 254 -3.56 3.75 6.53
CA ALA A 254 -2.31 3.67 7.30
C ALA A 254 -2.28 4.73 8.43
N PHE A 255 -2.61 6.00 8.15
CA PHE A 255 -2.72 7.04 9.17
C PHE A 255 -3.72 6.69 10.28
N TYR A 256 -4.88 6.12 9.92
CA TYR A 256 -5.84 5.65 10.92
C TYR A 256 -5.22 4.62 11.85
N GLY A 257 -4.57 3.58 11.30
CA GLY A 257 -3.87 2.57 12.09
C GLY A 257 -2.79 3.20 12.99
N VAL A 258 -2.03 4.15 12.47
CA VAL A 258 -0.98 4.88 13.21
C VAL A 258 -1.57 5.71 14.36
N LEU A 259 -2.65 6.43 14.14
CA LEU A 259 -3.31 7.20 15.20
C LEU A 259 -3.84 6.31 16.32
N LYS A 260 -4.39 5.14 15.99
CA LYS A 260 -4.81 4.13 16.99
C LYS A 260 -3.62 3.63 17.81
N VAL A 261 -2.55 3.15 17.17
CA VAL A 261 -1.40 2.63 17.91
C VAL A 261 -0.70 3.73 18.71
N THR A 262 -0.69 4.97 18.23
CA THR A 262 -0.15 6.11 18.98
C THR A 262 -0.98 6.40 20.24
N ALA A 263 -2.30 6.26 20.16
CA ALA A 263 -3.20 6.35 21.34
C ALA A 263 -2.92 5.21 22.34
N ASP A 264 -2.70 3.98 21.84
CA ASP A 264 -2.38 2.82 22.68
C ASP A 264 -1.00 2.98 23.36
N MET A 265 0.04 3.43 22.60
CA MET A 265 1.35 3.76 23.15
C MET A 265 1.26 4.83 24.24
N ALA A 266 0.52 5.92 23.99
CA ALA A 266 0.29 6.98 24.97
C ALA A 266 -0.40 6.44 26.25
N SER A 267 -1.36 5.52 26.08
CA SER A 267 -2.02 4.86 27.20
C SER A 267 -1.06 4.02 28.04
N VAL A 268 -0.20 3.23 27.41
CA VAL A 268 0.82 2.41 28.09
C VAL A 268 1.82 3.29 28.84
N LEU A 269 2.25 4.40 28.24
CA LEU A 269 3.17 5.37 28.83
C LEU A 269 2.53 6.31 29.86
N GLY A 270 1.22 6.21 30.09
CA GLY A 270 0.51 7.02 31.07
C GLY A 270 0.10 8.42 30.60
N TYR A 271 0.25 8.74 29.32
CA TYR A 271 -0.12 10.05 28.73
C TYR A 271 -1.59 10.12 28.37
N LYS A 272 -2.47 10.09 29.37
CA LYS A 272 -3.94 9.97 29.23
C LYS A 272 -4.59 11.01 28.32
N LYS A 273 -4.09 12.28 28.34
CA LYS A 273 -4.64 13.36 27.49
C LYS A 273 -4.32 13.12 26.03
N GLU A 274 -3.09 12.69 25.73
CA GLU A 274 -2.62 12.39 24.38
C GLU A 274 -3.30 11.14 23.84
N ALA A 275 -3.44 10.09 24.66
CA ALA A 275 -4.18 8.88 24.31
C ALA A 275 -5.62 9.21 23.85
N LYS A 276 -6.34 10.04 24.62
CA LYS A 276 -7.68 10.50 24.24
C LYS A 276 -7.68 11.33 22.95
N MET A 277 -6.70 12.23 22.79
CA MET A 277 -6.60 13.08 21.60
C MET A 277 -6.36 12.26 20.33
N TYR A 278 -5.41 11.31 20.35
CA TYR A 278 -5.14 10.46 19.19
C TYR A 278 -6.28 9.50 18.88
N ALA A 279 -6.96 8.95 19.88
CA ALA A 279 -8.16 8.13 19.70
C ALA A 279 -9.30 8.93 19.02
N GLN A 280 -9.51 10.18 19.42
CA GLN A 280 -10.51 11.07 18.79
C GLN A 280 -10.13 11.42 17.33
N LYS A 281 -8.86 11.68 17.06
CA LYS A 281 -8.37 11.92 15.68
C LYS A 281 -8.57 10.68 14.81
N ALA A 282 -8.27 9.48 15.33
CA ALA A 282 -8.49 8.23 14.62
C ALA A 282 -9.98 8.05 14.26
N GLU A 283 -10.89 8.26 15.19
CA GLU A 283 -12.33 8.11 14.93
C GLU A 283 -12.85 9.12 13.91
N ALA A 284 -12.38 10.38 13.97
CA ALA A 284 -12.70 11.38 12.96
C ALA A 284 -12.19 11.00 11.58
N LEU A 285 -10.98 10.45 11.49
CA LEU A 285 -10.39 9.98 10.23
C LEU A 285 -11.15 8.76 9.67
N LYS A 286 -11.52 7.81 10.53
CA LYS A 286 -12.38 6.66 10.16
C LYS A 286 -13.67 7.13 9.50
N GLN A 287 -14.34 8.10 10.13
CA GLN A 287 -15.58 8.65 9.58
C GLN A 287 -15.32 9.31 8.21
N ALA A 288 -14.27 10.12 8.08
CA ALA A 288 -13.91 10.78 6.83
C ALA A 288 -13.60 9.77 5.70
N ILE A 289 -12.89 8.67 6.01
CA ILE A 289 -12.62 7.59 5.04
C ILE A 289 -13.94 6.96 4.56
N ASN A 290 -14.82 6.57 5.49
CA ASN A 290 -16.08 5.93 5.16
C ASN A 290 -17.01 6.86 4.33
N ASP A 291 -17.03 8.15 4.63
CA ASP A 291 -17.88 9.14 3.92
C ASP A 291 -17.35 9.46 2.53
N LYS A 292 -16.04 9.42 2.32
CA LYS A 292 -15.42 9.91 1.10
C LYS A 292 -15.08 8.82 0.09
N PHE A 293 -14.67 7.65 0.56
CA PHE A 293 -14.14 6.61 -0.33
C PHE A 293 -15.12 5.47 -0.61
N TRP A 294 -16.05 5.18 0.29
CA TRP A 294 -16.99 4.08 0.10
C TRP A 294 -17.85 4.26 -1.14
N VAL A 295 -17.96 3.20 -1.96
CA VAL A 295 -18.76 3.14 -3.18
C VAL A 295 -19.78 2.01 -3.03
N GLU A 296 -21.03 2.37 -2.73
CA GLU A 296 -22.07 1.39 -2.40
C GLU A 296 -22.35 0.44 -3.56
N GLU A 297 -22.34 0.97 -4.79
CA GLU A 297 -22.64 0.21 -6.01
C GLU A 297 -21.58 -0.83 -6.33
N ASP A 298 -20.31 -0.54 -6.00
CA ASP A 298 -19.16 -1.41 -6.26
C ASP A 298 -18.88 -2.36 -5.09
N GLY A 299 -19.30 -2.00 -3.87
CA GLY A 299 -19.07 -2.77 -2.65
C GLY A 299 -17.64 -2.73 -2.14
N TYR A 300 -16.89 -1.69 -2.53
CA TYR A 300 -15.52 -1.43 -2.07
C TYR A 300 -15.24 0.09 -1.99
N TYR A 301 -14.06 0.47 -1.50
CA TYR A 301 -13.63 1.86 -1.42
C TYR A 301 -12.92 2.30 -2.70
N ALA A 302 -13.17 3.52 -3.17
CA ALA A 302 -12.37 4.11 -4.25
C ALA A 302 -10.93 4.35 -3.80
N SER A 303 -9.95 4.16 -4.69
CA SER A 303 -8.54 4.24 -4.30
C SER A 303 -8.08 5.66 -3.98
N TYR A 304 -8.56 6.70 -4.69
CA TYR A 304 -8.20 8.09 -4.39
C TYR A 304 -9.10 9.14 -5.06
N TRP A 305 -9.02 10.35 -4.50
CA TRP A 305 -9.50 11.60 -5.07
C TRP A 305 -8.32 12.38 -5.63
N TYR A 306 -8.46 12.95 -6.82
CA TYR A 306 -7.41 13.69 -7.52
C TYR A 306 -7.98 14.86 -8.32
N GLY A 307 -7.15 15.84 -8.66
CA GLY A 307 -7.54 17.03 -9.40
C GLY A 307 -6.71 18.23 -8.97
N ARG A 308 -7.13 19.43 -9.34
CA ARG A 308 -6.47 20.68 -8.94
C ARG A 308 -7.40 21.56 -8.11
N GLN A 309 -8.33 22.27 -8.76
CA GLN A 309 -9.29 23.12 -8.08
C GLN A 309 -10.48 22.32 -7.52
N ASN A 310 -10.88 21.30 -8.25
CA ASN A 310 -11.95 20.39 -7.84
C ASN A 310 -11.46 18.94 -7.94
N MET A 311 -11.73 18.18 -6.89
CA MET A 311 -11.29 16.80 -6.80
C MET A 311 -12.30 15.86 -7.41
N ILE A 312 -11.81 14.85 -8.15
CA ILE A 312 -12.58 13.80 -8.82
C ILE A 312 -12.24 12.47 -8.19
N ARG A 313 -13.24 11.66 -7.89
CA ARG A 313 -13.07 10.30 -7.39
C ARG A 313 -12.70 9.35 -8.52
N THR A 314 -11.70 8.48 -8.31
CA THR A 314 -11.41 7.38 -9.24
C THR A 314 -12.46 6.28 -9.16
N GLN A 315 -12.49 5.40 -10.16
CA GLN A 315 -13.22 4.12 -10.10
C GLN A 315 -12.34 2.95 -9.67
N HIS A 316 -11.05 3.18 -9.40
CA HIS A 316 -10.14 2.12 -9.01
C HIS A 316 -10.45 1.62 -7.59
N SER A 317 -10.42 0.28 -7.41
CA SER A 317 -10.13 -0.33 -6.11
C SER A 317 -8.61 -0.41 -5.92
N GLU A 318 -8.13 -0.42 -4.68
CA GLU A 318 -6.71 -0.54 -4.31
C GLU A 318 -6.56 -1.54 -3.19
N THR A 319 -5.89 -2.68 -3.47
CA THR A 319 -5.94 -3.88 -2.62
C THR A 319 -5.36 -3.68 -1.22
N LEU A 320 -4.26 -2.92 -1.06
CA LEU A 320 -3.65 -2.73 0.27
C LEU A 320 -4.53 -1.86 1.16
N GLY A 321 -5.02 -0.73 0.65
CA GLY A 321 -5.90 0.18 1.38
C GLY A 321 -7.22 -0.49 1.79
N GLU A 322 -7.81 -1.26 0.87
CA GLU A 322 -8.99 -2.09 1.15
C GLU A 322 -8.71 -3.09 2.27
N SER A 323 -7.59 -3.80 2.19
CA SER A 323 -7.18 -4.75 3.23
C SER A 323 -6.99 -4.07 4.58
N PHE A 324 -6.44 -2.86 4.62
CA PHE A 324 -6.29 -2.09 5.85
C PHE A 324 -7.62 -1.59 6.39
N CYS A 325 -8.59 -1.23 5.51
CA CYS A 325 -9.94 -0.87 5.95
C CYS A 325 -10.60 -2.02 6.72
N VAL A 326 -10.39 -3.26 6.29
CA VAL A 326 -10.86 -4.45 7.00
C VAL A 326 -10.04 -4.70 8.27
N LEU A 327 -8.72 -4.82 8.16
CA LEU A 327 -7.82 -5.24 9.25
C LEU A 327 -7.80 -4.27 10.44
N PHE A 328 -7.91 -2.97 10.18
CA PHE A 328 -7.90 -1.95 11.23
C PHE A 328 -9.29 -1.62 11.78
N GLY A 329 -10.36 -2.18 11.16
CA GLY A 329 -11.75 -1.94 11.56
C GLY A 329 -12.27 -0.55 11.15
N ILE A 330 -11.81 -0.03 10.02
CA ILE A 330 -12.39 1.15 9.34
C ILE A 330 -13.75 0.75 8.76
N ALA A 331 -13.79 -0.34 7.99
CA ALA A 331 -15.02 -0.98 7.54
C ALA A 331 -15.71 -1.66 8.71
N ASP A 332 -17.04 -1.53 8.79
CA ASP A 332 -17.87 -2.39 9.64
C ASP A 332 -17.94 -3.82 9.08
N GLU A 333 -18.58 -4.74 9.79
CA GLU A 333 -18.63 -6.15 9.40
C GLU A 333 -19.24 -6.37 8.02
N GLU A 334 -20.30 -5.63 7.68
CA GLU A 334 -21.00 -5.77 6.39
C GLU A 334 -20.11 -5.26 5.24
N ARG A 335 -19.53 -4.06 5.39
CA ARG A 335 -18.60 -3.49 4.40
C ARG A 335 -17.34 -4.32 4.26
N ALA A 336 -16.78 -4.81 5.37
CA ALA A 336 -15.60 -5.67 5.35
C ALA A 336 -15.83 -6.96 4.54
N ALA A 337 -16.96 -7.61 4.71
CA ALA A 337 -17.36 -8.79 3.93
C ALA A 337 -17.57 -8.45 2.44
N LYS A 338 -18.23 -7.30 2.15
CA LYS A 338 -18.43 -6.80 0.78
C LYS A 338 -17.06 -6.51 0.11
N VAL A 339 -16.15 -5.80 0.77
CA VAL A 339 -14.80 -5.51 0.24
C VAL A 339 -14.12 -6.78 -0.25
N ILE A 340 -14.01 -7.79 0.59
CA ILE A 340 -13.31 -9.04 0.24
C ILE A 340 -14.00 -9.81 -0.89
N SER A 341 -15.35 -9.75 -0.98
CA SER A 341 -16.11 -10.48 -2.00
C SER A 341 -16.28 -9.72 -3.32
N SER A 342 -16.16 -8.39 -3.32
CA SER A 342 -16.45 -7.52 -4.48
C SER A 342 -15.20 -7.02 -5.20
N MET A 343 -14.07 -6.86 -4.50
CA MET A 343 -12.80 -6.46 -5.12
C MET A 343 -12.44 -7.35 -6.31
N HIS A 344 -11.85 -6.75 -7.33
CA HIS A 344 -11.36 -7.48 -8.49
C HIS A 344 -10.16 -8.35 -8.12
N VAL A 345 -10.21 -9.62 -8.47
CA VAL A 345 -9.14 -10.60 -8.23
C VAL A 345 -8.84 -11.34 -9.52
N GLY A 346 -7.58 -11.54 -9.86
CA GLY A 346 -7.17 -12.31 -11.04
C GLY A 346 -6.74 -13.72 -10.70
N GLU A 347 -6.47 -14.51 -11.74
CA GLU A 347 -6.03 -15.90 -11.62
C GLU A 347 -4.71 -16.08 -10.83
N PHE A 348 -3.87 -15.04 -10.80
CA PHE A 348 -2.55 -15.02 -10.14
C PHE A 348 -2.53 -14.22 -8.84
N GLY A 349 -3.67 -13.72 -8.39
CA GLY A 349 -3.86 -12.94 -7.16
C GLY A 349 -4.59 -11.62 -7.37
N PRO A 350 -4.86 -10.87 -6.30
CA PRO A 350 -5.44 -9.54 -6.41
C PRO A 350 -4.41 -8.57 -7.03
N PRO A 351 -4.82 -7.70 -7.99
CA PRO A 351 -3.93 -6.67 -8.53
C PRO A 351 -3.71 -5.57 -7.48
N ILE A 352 -2.64 -4.79 -7.62
CA ILE A 352 -2.42 -3.62 -6.79
C ILE A 352 -3.63 -2.70 -6.84
N PHE A 353 -4.11 -2.40 -8.06
CA PHE A 353 -5.35 -1.68 -8.31
C PHE A 353 -6.03 -2.17 -9.60
N SER A 354 -7.31 -1.90 -9.74
CA SER A 354 -8.12 -2.23 -10.91
C SER A 354 -9.20 -1.18 -11.11
N PRO A 355 -9.53 -0.78 -12.38
CA PRO A 355 -8.96 -1.19 -13.67
C PRO A 355 -7.51 -0.78 -13.91
N GLN A 356 -6.87 -1.36 -14.95
CA GLN A 356 -5.47 -1.12 -15.30
C GLN A 356 -5.32 -0.01 -16.35
N ILE A 357 -4.22 0.73 -16.29
CA ILE A 357 -3.86 1.81 -17.22
C ILE A 357 -3.20 1.18 -18.46
N VAL A 358 -3.79 1.36 -19.63
CA VAL A 358 -3.35 0.69 -20.88
C VAL A 358 -1.94 1.08 -21.32
N SER A 359 -1.59 2.36 -21.20
CA SER A 359 -0.35 2.94 -21.71
C SER A 359 0.84 2.78 -20.78
N GLN A 360 0.64 2.18 -19.59
CA GLN A 360 1.70 2.07 -18.58
C GLN A 360 2.29 0.66 -18.51
N GLY A 361 3.56 0.60 -18.13
CA GLY A 361 4.27 -0.66 -17.93
C GLY A 361 3.78 -1.46 -16.72
N ASN A 362 4.30 -2.66 -16.55
CA ASN A 362 3.91 -3.60 -15.49
C ASN A 362 4.81 -3.39 -14.27
N TYR A 363 4.30 -2.78 -13.21
CA TYR A 363 4.96 -2.70 -11.90
C TYR A 363 3.88 -2.50 -10.82
N HIS A 364 3.50 -1.25 -10.47
CA HIS A 364 2.26 -1.02 -9.73
C HIS A 364 1.05 -1.29 -10.62
N ASN A 365 1.05 -0.72 -11.84
CA ASN A 365 0.05 -1.04 -12.85
C ASN A 365 0.23 -2.49 -13.33
N ASN A 366 -0.88 -3.21 -13.46
CA ASN A 366 -0.89 -4.61 -13.92
C ASN A 366 0.02 -5.52 -13.07
N GLY A 367 0.18 -5.20 -11.79
CA GLY A 367 1.04 -5.90 -10.83
C GLY A 367 0.25 -6.69 -9.78
N VAL A 368 0.78 -7.86 -9.40
CA VAL A 368 0.40 -8.62 -8.20
C VAL A 368 1.61 -8.69 -7.30
N TRP A 369 1.45 -8.27 -6.07
CA TRP A 369 2.54 -8.22 -5.09
C TRP A 369 2.24 -9.18 -3.94
N PRO A 370 3.08 -10.20 -3.69
CA PRO A 370 2.83 -11.26 -2.71
C PRO A 370 2.51 -10.75 -1.30
N TYR A 371 3.13 -9.67 -0.85
CA TYR A 371 2.85 -9.11 0.47
C TYR A 371 1.45 -8.47 0.55
N VAL A 372 1.01 -7.79 -0.53
CA VAL A 372 -0.35 -7.24 -0.64
C VAL A 372 -1.37 -8.38 -0.65
N THR A 373 -1.08 -9.44 -1.43
CA THR A 373 -1.86 -10.69 -1.43
C THR A 373 -1.95 -11.29 -0.03
N SER A 374 -0.87 -11.20 0.78
CA SER A 374 -0.84 -11.71 2.15
C SER A 374 -1.69 -10.87 3.11
N PHE A 375 -1.68 -9.52 2.99
CA PHE A 375 -2.60 -8.66 3.75
C PHE A 375 -4.06 -8.92 3.37
N TRP A 376 -4.35 -9.07 2.08
CA TRP A 376 -5.69 -9.43 1.62
C TRP A 376 -6.14 -10.79 2.15
N GLY A 377 -5.27 -11.80 2.11
CA GLY A 377 -5.54 -13.14 2.68
C GLY A 377 -5.81 -13.09 4.19
N LYS A 378 -5.06 -12.26 4.94
CA LYS A 378 -5.31 -12.04 6.37
C LYS A 378 -6.65 -11.33 6.60
N ALA A 379 -6.97 -10.30 5.80
CA ALA A 379 -8.26 -9.62 5.85
C ALA A 379 -9.42 -10.58 5.53
N ALA A 380 -9.21 -11.47 4.55
CA ALA A 380 -10.17 -12.50 4.20
C ALA A 380 -10.44 -13.49 5.35
N ALA A 381 -9.40 -13.88 6.09
CA ALA A 381 -9.56 -14.73 7.29
C ALA A 381 -10.37 -14.02 8.38
N GLN A 382 -10.18 -12.71 8.57
CA GLN A 382 -10.93 -11.92 9.55
C GLN A 382 -12.43 -11.86 9.26
N VAL A 383 -12.83 -11.88 7.98
CA VAL A 383 -14.25 -11.93 7.56
C VAL A 383 -14.73 -13.35 7.23
N GLU A 384 -13.96 -14.37 7.55
CA GLU A 384 -14.26 -15.78 7.34
C GLU A 384 -14.51 -16.18 5.88
N ASN A 385 -13.83 -15.52 4.92
CA ASN A 385 -13.91 -15.83 3.51
C ASN A 385 -12.88 -16.89 3.11
N GLU A 386 -13.25 -18.18 3.21
CA GLU A 386 -12.36 -19.31 2.91
C GLU A 386 -11.82 -19.31 1.48
N LYS A 387 -12.65 -18.94 0.49
CA LYS A 387 -12.20 -18.89 -0.92
C LYS A 387 -11.10 -17.86 -1.14
N ALA A 388 -11.23 -16.69 -0.52
CA ALA A 388 -10.21 -15.64 -0.61
C ALA A 388 -8.91 -16.03 0.10
N VAL A 389 -8.99 -16.63 1.30
CA VAL A 389 -7.81 -17.17 2.01
C VAL A 389 -7.10 -18.23 1.17
N MET A 390 -7.86 -19.18 0.60
CA MET A 390 -7.30 -20.21 -0.26
C MET A 390 -6.65 -19.65 -1.51
N HIS A 391 -7.27 -18.65 -2.14
CA HIS A 391 -6.72 -18.02 -3.33
C HIS A 391 -5.43 -17.26 -3.01
N ALA A 392 -5.40 -16.48 -1.94
CA ALA A 392 -4.21 -15.76 -1.50
C ALA A 392 -3.04 -16.71 -1.22
N LEU A 393 -3.30 -17.79 -0.46
CA LEU A 393 -2.29 -18.78 -0.14
C LEU A 393 -1.80 -19.50 -1.40
N ALA A 394 -2.71 -19.95 -2.27
CA ALA A 394 -2.37 -20.67 -3.49
C ALA A 394 -1.52 -19.82 -4.46
N CYS A 395 -1.82 -18.53 -4.59
CA CYS A 395 -1.02 -17.61 -5.42
C CYS A 395 0.41 -17.46 -4.86
N ASN A 396 0.56 -17.27 -3.54
CA ASN A 396 1.88 -17.18 -2.92
C ASN A 396 2.65 -18.51 -2.98
N VAL A 397 2.00 -19.64 -2.74
CA VAL A 397 2.61 -20.98 -2.91
C VAL A 397 3.06 -21.19 -4.35
N ARG A 398 2.22 -20.84 -5.34
CA ARG A 398 2.56 -20.96 -6.76
C ARG A 398 3.84 -20.20 -7.09
N THR A 399 3.89 -18.93 -6.72
CA THR A 399 5.03 -18.08 -7.08
C THR A 399 6.32 -18.51 -6.41
N ALA A 400 6.28 -18.77 -5.10
CA ALA A 400 7.44 -19.21 -4.33
C ALA A 400 7.98 -20.58 -4.80
N SER A 401 7.08 -21.51 -5.17
CA SER A 401 7.47 -22.83 -5.68
C SER A 401 8.09 -22.76 -7.07
N LEU A 402 7.39 -22.14 -8.04
CA LEU A 402 7.81 -22.15 -9.44
C LEU A 402 9.10 -21.37 -9.67
N TYR A 403 9.36 -20.34 -8.89
CA TYR A 403 10.56 -19.53 -9.05
C TYR A 403 11.62 -19.77 -7.95
N ALA A 404 11.36 -20.69 -7.02
CA ALA A 404 12.25 -21.11 -5.93
C ALA A 404 12.83 -19.92 -5.13
N THR A 405 12.05 -18.86 -4.95
CA THR A 405 12.34 -17.64 -4.18
C THR A 405 11.09 -16.80 -4.01
N ASN A 406 11.08 -15.89 -3.04
CA ASN A 406 10.04 -14.88 -2.88
C ASN A 406 10.41 -13.62 -3.70
N TYR A 407 9.77 -13.44 -4.86
CA TYR A 407 9.90 -12.23 -5.68
C TYR A 407 9.06 -11.07 -5.14
N GLU A 408 9.41 -9.85 -5.55
CA GLU A 408 8.69 -8.62 -5.21
C GLU A 408 7.30 -8.57 -5.85
N ASN A 409 7.22 -8.83 -7.15
CA ASN A 409 6.01 -8.67 -7.93
C ASN A 409 5.92 -9.62 -9.14
N TYR A 410 4.71 -9.73 -9.67
CA TYR A 410 4.35 -10.54 -10.83
C TYR A 410 3.37 -9.75 -11.70
N THR A 411 3.42 -9.94 -13.02
CA THR A 411 2.43 -9.33 -13.90
C THR A 411 1.05 -9.95 -13.67
N PHE A 412 0.03 -9.14 -13.47
CA PHE A 412 -1.33 -9.56 -13.12
C PHE A 412 -1.95 -10.52 -14.14
N ASN A 413 -1.80 -10.24 -15.45
CA ASN A 413 -2.42 -11.04 -16.50
C ASN A 413 -1.63 -12.30 -16.89
N THR A 414 -0.35 -12.42 -16.52
CA THR A 414 0.51 -13.55 -16.92
C THR A 414 1.13 -14.31 -15.75
N GLY A 415 1.14 -13.73 -14.55
CA GLY A 415 1.82 -14.30 -13.38
C GLY A 415 3.34 -14.40 -13.51
N ASN A 416 3.97 -13.68 -14.47
CA ASN A 416 5.38 -13.79 -14.77
C ASN A 416 6.19 -12.68 -14.09
N PRO A 417 7.25 -13.01 -13.30
CA PRO A 417 8.10 -12.02 -12.63
C PRO A 417 9.08 -11.31 -13.59
N TYR A 418 9.31 -11.85 -14.79
CA TYR A 418 10.31 -11.34 -15.74
C TYR A 418 9.75 -10.32 -16.73
N THR A 419 8.44 -10.09 -16.71
CA THR A 419 7.74 -9.13 -17.57
C THR A 419 7.38 -7.84 -16.86
N THR A 420 7.83 -7.67 -15.62
CA THR A 420 7.72 -6.44 -14.85
C THR A 420 8.91 -5.51 -15.14
N LEU A 421 8.70 -4.20 -14.97
CA LEU A 421 9.76 -3.18 -15.22
C LEU A 421 10.94 -3.35 -14.28
N MET A 422 10.66 -3.63 -13.02
CA MET A 422 11.64 -3.87 -11.97
C MET A 422 11.20 -5.03 -11.10
N ASN A 423 12.15 -5.78 -10.53
CA ASN A 423 11.85 -6.88 -9.64
C ASN A 423 13.10 -7.31 -8.86
N SER A 424 12.90 -7.90 -7.70
CA SER A 424 13.97 -8.51 -6.91
C SER A 424 13.51 -9.84 -6.34
N PRO A 425 14.33 -10.91 -6.46
CA PRO A 425 14.14 -12.11 -5.67
C PRO A 425 14.56 -11.85 -4.22
N ASN A 426 14.26 -12.79 -3.33
CA ASN A 426 14.58 -12.70 -1.90
C ASN A 426 14.03 -11.41 -1.28
N MET A 427 12.79 -11.08 -1.66
CA MET A 427 12.17 -9.80 -1.29
C MET A 427 11.61 -9.83 0.12
N LEU A 428 12.02 -8.86 0.95
CA LEU A 428 11.76 -8.83 2.39
C LEU A 428 10.26 -8.94 2.73
N TRP A 429 9.41 -8.15 2.08
CA TRP A 429 7.97 -8.20 2.33
C TRP A 429 7.27 -9.40 1.66
N GLY A 430 7.83 -9.97 0.57
CA GLY A 430 7.32 -11.21 -0.02
C GLY A 430 7.49 -12.40 0.92
N LEU A 431 8.73 -12.63 1.42
CA LEU A 431 9.02 -13.72 2.36
C LEU A 431 8.29 -13.54 3.71
N SER A 432 8.21 -12.32 4.22
CA SER A 432 7.50 -12.04 5.47
C SER A 432 5.98 -12.21 5.32
N GLY A 433 5.43 -11.90 4.14
CA GLY A 433 4.04 -12.16 3.80
C GLY A 433 3.72 -13.64 3.76
N PHE A 434 4.60 -14.45 3.19
CA PHE A 434 4.46 -15.91 3.18
C PHE A 434 4.41 -16.48 4.61
N MET A 435 5.40 -16.15 5.45
CA MET A 435 5.40 -16.56 6.87
C MET A 435 4.17 -16.02 7.62
N GLY A 436 3.81 -14.76 7.34
CA GLY A 436 2.68 -14.08 7.95
C GLY A 436 1.34 -14.77 7.70
N LEU A 437 1.11 -15.33 6.51
CA LEU A 437 -0.08 -16.12 6.22
C LEU A 437 -0.18 -17.35 7.12
N TYR A 438 0.94 -18.06 7.39
CA TYR A 438 0.91 -19.18 8.31
C TYR A 438 0.68 -18.75 9.75
N HIS A 439 1.44 -17.76 10.23
CA HIS A 439 1.35 -17.31 11.61
C HIS A 439 0.01 -16.63 11.93
N ARG A 440 -0.47 -15.77 11.03
CA ARG A 440 -1.67 -14.94 11.29
C ARG A 440 -2.98 -15.62 10.90
N THR A 441 -2.94 -16.68 10.06
CA THR A 441 -4.14 -17.45 9.71
C THR A 441 -4.13 -18.83 10.35
N PHE A 442 -3.18 -19.71 10.01
CA PHE A 442 -3.21 -21.10 10.50
C PHE A 442 -2.94 -21.23 12.00
N PHE A 443 -2.04 -20.40 12.57
CA PHE A 443 -1.85 -20.34 14.02
C PHE A 443 -2.68 -19.24 14.66
N GLY A 444 -3.16 -18.26 13.89
CA GLY A 444 -4.05 -17.20 14.33
C GLY A 444 -3.41 -16.23 15.30
N PHE A 445 -2.12 -15.89 15.16
CA PHE A 445 -1.40 -15.00 16.06
C PHE A 445 -1.99 -13.59 16.10
N GLU A 446 -2.49 -13.19 17.27
CA GLU A 446 -2.91 -11.83 17.59
C GLU A 446 -2.19 -11.34 18.83
N PHE A 447 -1.21 -10.45 18.63
CA PHE A 447 -0.41 -9.88 19.73
C PHE A 447 -1.15 -8.69 20.37
N SER A 448 -1.16 -8.67 21.66
CA SER A 448 -1.62 -7.56 22.49
C SER A 448 -0.61 -7.23 23.59
N LYS A 449 -0.84 -6.15 24.33
CA LYS A 449 -0.01 -5.82 25.50
C LYS A 449 -0.17 -6.84 26.61
N GLU A 450 -1.33 -7.51 26.69
CA GLU A 450 -1.66 -8.53 27.66
C GLU A 450 -1.06 -9.90 27.33
N GLY A 451 -0.80 -10.17 26.03
CA GLY A 451 -0.25 -11.47 25.59
C GLY A 451 -0.51 -11.81 24.14
N LEU A 452 -0.45 -13.08 23.84
CA LEU A 452 -0.69 -13.66 22.52
C LEU A 452 -1.98 -14.47 22.54
N SER A 453 -2.98 -14.03 21.79
CA SER A 453 -4.19 -14.82 21.47
C SER A 453 -3.93 -15.68 20.23
N LEU A 454 -4.50 -16.87 20.21
CA LEU A 454 -4.45 -17.78 19.07
C LEU A 454 -5.89 -17.96 18.53
N LYS A 455 -6.13 -17.46 17.32
CA LYS A 455 -7.43 -17.55 16.62
C LYS A 455 -7.24 -18.18 15.25
N PRO A 456 -6.97 -19.48 15.17
CA PRO A 456 -6.68 -20.15 13.92
C PRO A 456 -7.89 -20.10 12.97
N PHE A 457 -7.57 -19.99 11.69
CA PHE A 457 -8.49 -20.18 10.57
C PHE A 457 -7.85 -21.17 9.60
N VAL A 458 -8.39 -22.38 9.54
CA VAL A 458 -7.83 -23.48 8.71
C VAL A 458 -8.82 -23.87 7.63
N PRO A 459 -8.55 -23.57 6.36
CA PRO A 459 -9.42 -23.99 5.25
C PRO A 459 -9.69 -25.50 5.24
N SER A 460 -10.91 -25.88 4.89
CA SER A 460 -11.39 -27.28 4.95
C SER A 460 -10.52 -28.24 4.13
N VAL A 461 -10.09 -27.80 2.94
CA VAL A 461 -9.25 -28.60 2.03
C VAL A 461 -7.84 -28.83 2.58
N LEU A 462 -7.39 -27.97 3.48
CA LEU A 462 -6.06 -28.02 4.12
C LEU A 462 -6.10 -28.59 5.54
N ALA A 463 -7.17 -29.30 5.88
CA ALA A 463 -7.26 -30.03 7.15
C ALA A 463 -6.01 -30.90 7.39
N GLY A 464 -5.48 -30.85 8.62
CA GLY A 464 -4.30 -31.60 9.02
C GLY A 464 -3.66 -31.03 10.25
N THR A 465 -2.45 -31.50 10.58
CA THR A 465 -1.71 -31.04 11.76
C THR A 465 -0.52 -30.20 11.32
N ARG A 466 -0.41 -28.98 11.88
CA ARG A 466 0.74 -28.09 11.75
C ARG A 466 1.35 -27.83 13.11
N LYS A 467 2.67 -27.79 13.14
CA LYS A 467 3.44 -27.57 14.36
C LYS A 467 4.42 -26.42 14.17
N LEU A 468 4.60 -25.66 15.23
CA LEU A 468 5.64 -24.66 15.36
C LEU A 468 6.34 -24.89 16.70
N GLU A 469 7.53 -25.51 16.69
CA GLU A 469 8.26 -25.96 17.85
C GLU A 469 9.33 -24.96 18.22
N ALA A 470 9.55 -24.73 19.51
CA ALA A 470 10.54 -23.79 20.08
C ALA A 470 10.42 -22.37 19.50
N PHE A 471 9.21 -21.89 19.26
CA PHE A 471 8.97 -20.55 18.75
C PHE A 471 9.23 -19.51 19.84
N PRO A 472 10.14 -18.54 19.63
CA PRO A 472 10.45 -17.54 20.65
C PRO A 472 9.36 -16.47 20.72
N TYR A 473 8.81 -16.24 21.91
CA TYR A 473 7.88 -15.14 22.19
C TYR A 473 8.20 -14.55 23.57
N ARG A 474 8.64 -13.30 23.63
CA ARG A 474 9.10 -12.63 24.86
C ARG A 474 10.13 -13.51 25.62
N SER A 475 9.87 -13.86 26.86
CA SER A 475 10.74 -14.75 27.68
C SER A 475 10.34 -16.23 27.59
N MET A 476 9.57 -16.63 26.56
CA MET A 476 9.05 -17.96 26.39
C MET A 476 9.57 -18.66 25.14
N LEU A 477 9.55 -19.98 25.16
CA LEU A 477 9.61 -20.84 23.98
C LEU A 477 8.29 -21.62 23.88
N LEU A 478 7.59 -21.47 22.77
CA LEU A 478 6.28 -22.04 22.55
C LEU A 478 6.35 -23.23 21.57
N ASP A 479 5.79 -24.37 21.99
CA ASP A 479 5.50 -25.48 21.10
C ASP A 479 4.01 -25.46 20.79
N ILE A 480 3.62 -25.05 19.56
CA ILE A 480 2.23 -24.85 19.17
C ILE A 480 1.84 -25.90 18.15
N THR A 481 0.75 -26.64 18.42
CA THR A 481 0.16 -27.60 17.50
C THR A 481 -1.27 -27.18 17.20
N VAL A 482 -1.61 -27.06 15.90
CA VAL A 482 -2.97 -26.82 15.42
C VAL A 482 -3.37 -27.98 14.52
N SER A 483 -4.48 -28.64 14.84
CA SER A 483 -4.99 -29.82 14.12
C SER A 483 -6.43 -29.63 13.68
N GLY A 484 -6.83 -30.28 12.57
CA GLY A 484 -8.18 -30.19 12.02
C GLY A 484 -8.35 -29.06 11.01
N SER A 485 -9.58 -28.57 10.87
CA SER A 485 -9.96 -27.44 10.00
C SER A 485 -11.17 -26.70 10.56
N GLY A 486 -11.47 -25.52 10.04
CA GLY A 486 -12.56 -24.66 10.48
C GLY A 486 -12.07 -23.35 11.08
N ASN A 487 -12.99 -22.60 11.65
CA ASN A 487 -12.78 -21.30 12.29
C ASN A 487 -13.14 -21.31 13.78
N GLU A 488 -13.56 -22.45 14.34
CA GLU A 488 -13.88 -22.63 15.73
C GLU A 488 -12.89 -23.57 16.42
N ILE A 489 -12.52 -23.25 17.66
CA ILE A 489 -11.69 -24.11 18.51
C ILE A 489 -12.60 -25.15 19.17
N ALA A 490 -12.37 -26.44 18.90
CA ALA A 490 -13.04 -27.53 19.56
C ALA A 490 -12.48 -27.78 20.96
N SER A 491 -11.15 -27.70 21.09
CA SER A 491 -10.45 -27.78 22.37
C SER A 491 -9.12 -27.06 22.29
N CYS A 492 -8.68 -26.49 23.39
CA CYS A 492 -7.35 -25.94 23.58
C CYS A 492 -6.78 -26.44 24.90
N LYS A 493 -5.51 -26.92 24.86
CA LYS A 493 -4.77 -27.29 26.04
C LYS A 493 -3.48 -26.48 26.09
N VAL A 494 -3.17 -25.96 27.28
CA VAL A 494 -1.90 -25.33 27.58
C VAL A 494 -1.23 -26.16 28.68
N ASP A 495 -0.01 -26.67 28.40
CA ASP A 495 0.73 -27.56 29.29
C ASP A 495 -0.10 -28.77 29.75
N GLY A 496 -0.86 -29.35 28.81
CA GLY A 496 -1.72 -30.52 29.01
C GLY A 496 -3.02 -30.28 29.77
N LYS A 497 -3.34 -29.02 30.15
CA LYS A 497 -4.57 -28.64 30.84
C LYS A 497 -5.49 -27.86 29.91
N ASP A 498 -6.78 -28.09 30.02
CA ASP A 498 -7.79 -27.32 29.29
C ASP A 498 -7.68 -25.83 29.66
N ALA A 499 -7.59 -24.96 28.66
CA ALA A 499 -7.40 -23.53 28.84
C ALA A 499 -7.95 -22.74 27.62
N ASP A 500 -8.08 -21.43 27.77
CA ASP A 500 -8.32 -20.54 26.64
C ASP A 500 -7.07 -20.50 25.75
N ALA A 501 -7.28 -20.22 24.46
CA ALA A 501 -6.19 -20.06 23.49
C ALA A 501 -5.50 -18.69 23.63
N PHE A 502 -4.97 -18.42 24.83
CA PHE A 502 -4.31 -17.18 25.21
C PHE A 502 -3.10 -17.44 26.08
N ILE A 503 -1.98 -16.82 25.72
CA ILE A 503 -0.69 -16.91 26.41
C ILE A 503 -0.38 -15.55 27.03
N PRO A 504 -0.42 -15.42 28.37
CA PRO A 504 -0.11 -14.17 29.07
C PRO A 504 1.30 -13.66 28.78
N ALA A 505 1.43 -12.35 28.69
CA ALA A 505 2.68 -11.67 28.33
C ALA A 505 3.80 -11.81 29.40
N ASP A 506 3.46 -12.07 30.64
CA ASP A 506 4.35 -12.19 31.80
C ASP A 506 4.83 -13.61 32.10
N TRP A 507 4.38 -14.59 31.32
CA TRP A 507 4.87 -15.96 31.44
C TRP A 507 6.33 -16.09 30.99
N THR A 508 7.00 -17.13 31.49
CA THR A 508 8.41 -17.42 31.18
C THR A 508 8.61 -18.92 31.01
N GLY A 509 9.65 -19.31 30.27
CA GLY A 509 10.02 -20.72 30.10
C GLY A 509 9.40 -21.36 28.88
N LYS A 510 9.23 -22.68 28.93
CA LYS A 510 8.71 -23.46 27.79
C LYS A 510 7.25 -23.85 28.04
N HIS A 511 6.39 -23.57 27.06
CA HIS A 511 4.97 -23.93 27.11
C HIS A 511 4.54 -24.70 25.86
N THR A 512 3.62 -25.63 26.04
CA THR A 512 3.03 -26.42 24.97
C THR A 512 1.56 -26.03 24.79
N ILE A 513 1.19 -25.72 23.56
CA ILE A 513 -0.19 -25.34 23.20
C ILE A 513 -0.71 -26.32 22.14
N GLU A 514 -1.82 -26.96 22.43
CA GLU A 514 -2.49 -27.91 21.54
C GLU A 514 -3.91 -27.43 21.23
N ILE A 515 -4.16 -27.10 19.96
CA ILE A 515 -5.47 -26.62 19.48
C ILE A 515 -6.02 -27.63 18.49
N VAL A 516 -7.29 -28.01 18.71
CA VAL A 516 -8.07 -28.80 17.75
C VAL A 516 -9.17 -27.90 17.18
N MET A 517 -9.18 -27.79 15.86
CA MET A 517 -10.15 -26.99 15.11
C MET A 517 -11.39 -27.83 14.74
N LYS A 518 -12.53 -27.16 14.61
CA LYS A 518 -13.81 -27.70 14.14
C LYS A 518 -14.60 -26.66 13.37
N GLY A 519 -15.74 -27.08 12.86
CA GLY A 519 -16.70 -26.22 12.18
C GLY A 519 -16.58 -26.30 10.66
N GLU A 520 -17.63 -25.84 10.01
CA GLU A 520 -17.69 -25.68 8.56
C GLU A 520 -17.60 -24.20 8.25
N HIS A 521 -16.82 -23.85 7.25
CA HIS A 521 -16.73 -22.46 6.79
C HIS A 521 -18.04 -22.03 6.12
N LYS A 522 -18.43 -20.79 6.34
CA LYS A 522 -19.58 -20.17 5.66
C LYS A 522 -19.36 -20.15 4.15
N PRO A 523 -20.45 -20.27 3.34
CA PRO A 523 -20.33 -20.05 1.90
C PRO A 523 -19.68 -18.70 1.62
N SER A 524 -18.66 -18.71 0.78
CA SER A 524 -17.87 -17.51 0.46
C SER A 524 -17.65 -17.38 -1.05
N SER A 525 -17.37 -16.15 -1.49
CA SER A 525 -17.13 -15.82 -2.90
C SER A 525 -15.97 -14.83 -3.04
N ILE A 526 -15.38 -14.84 -4.22
CA ILE A 526 -14.42 -13.82 -4.69
C ILE A 526 -14.84 -13.38 -6.09
N ASN A 527 -14.59 -12.14 -6.42
CA ASN A 527 -14.90 -11.56 -7.73
C ASN A 527 -13.74 -11.81 -8.71
N MET A 528 -13.71 -13.01 -9.30
CA MET A 528 -12.68 -13.37 -10.28
C MET A 528 -12.91 -12.64 -11.59
N VAL A 529 -12.00 -11.72 -11.93
CA VAL A 529 -12.03 -10.94 -13.16
C VAL A 529 -10.70 -11.04 -13.90
N GLY A 530 -10.74 -10.86 -15.20
CA GLY A 530 -9.54 -10.70 -16.00
C GLY A 530 -9.02 -9.25 -15.98
N TYR A 531 -8.01 -9.00 -16.81
CA TYR A 531 -7.50 -7.67 -17.07
C TYR A 531 -8.60 -6.75 -17.59
N ILE A 532 -8.82 -5.61 -16.91
CA ILE A 532 -9.78 -4.59 -17.30
C ILE A 532 -8.99 -3.36 -17.73
N ALA A 533 -8.96 -3.12 -19.05
CA ALA A 533 -8.32 -1.94 -19.61
C ALA A 533 -9.24 -0.72 -19.45
N MET A 534 -8.78 0.32 -18.79
CA MET A 534 -9.46 1.61 -18.84
C MET A 534 -9.11 2.36 -20.13
N PRO A 535 -10.03 3.18 -20.70
CA PRO A 535 -9.70 4.07 -21.82
C PRO A 535 -8.60 5.07 -21.42
N GLU A 536 -7.86 5.61 -22.38
CA GLU A 536 -6.92 6.69 -22.13
C GLU A 536 -7.63 8.01 -21.78
N ALA A 537 -6.98 8.85 -20.99
CA ALA A 537 -7.49 10.18 -20.67
C ALA A 537 -7.50 11.07 -21.92
N PRO A 538 -8.58 11.80 -22.22
CA PRO A 538 -8.60 12.75 -23.34
C PRO A 538 -7.57 13.88 -23.11
N VAL A 539 -6.86 14.28 -24.17
CA VAL A 539 -6.07 15.52 -24.20
C VAL A 539 -6.95 16.62 -24.79
N VAL A 540 -7.37 17.55 -23.94
CA VAL A 540 -8.37 18.57 -24.28
C VAL A 540 -7.70 19.92 -24.52
N GLN A 541 -8.16 20.62 -25.54
CA GLN A 541 -7.74 21.99 -25.87
C GLN A 541 -8.96 22.89 -26.01
N MET A 542 -8.76 24.19 -25.69
CA MET A 542 -9.77 25.22 -25.95
C MET A 542 -9.54 25.84 -27.33
N ASN A 543 -10.54 25.81 -28.19
CA ASN A 543 -10.48 26.42 -29.53
C ASN A 543 -11.84 27.08 -29.84
N ALA A 544 -11.83 28.37 -30.18
CA ALA A 544 -13.03 29.15 -30.55
C ALA A 544 -14.23 28.96 -29.61
N GLY A 545 -13.98 28.95 -28.28
CA GLY A 545 -15.03 28.78 -27.28
C GLY A 545 -15.54 27.35 -27.08
N LYS A 546 -14.87 26.36 -27.67
CA LYS A 546 -15.18 24.94 -27.53
C LYS A 546 -14.01 24.17 -26.92
N LEU A 547 -14.31 23.21 -26.08
CA LEU A 547 -13.39 22.13 -25.72
C LEU A 547 -13.32 21.16 -26.91
N GLN A 548 -12.13 20.77 -27.29
CA GLN A 548 -11.90 19.80 -28.37
C GLN A 548 -10.85 18.77 -27.97
N TRP A 549 -11.05 17.52 -28.38
CA TRP A 549 -10.13 16.41 -28.15
C TRP A 549 -10.14 15.42 -29.30
N LYS A 550 -9.17 14.53 -29.36
CA LYS A 550 -9.14 13.44 -30.33
C LYS A 550 -9.98 12.25 -29.85
N PRO A 551 -10.54 11.45 -30.78
CA PRO A 551 -11.22 10.21 -30.43
C PRO A 551 -10.30 9.29 -29.60
N ILE A 552 -10.83 8.73 -28.51
CA ILE A 552 -10.13 7.78 -27.64
C ILE A 552 -10.53 6.36 -28.01
N ALA A 553 -9.54 5.48 -28.17
CA ALA A 553 -9.79 4.07 -28.45
C ALA A 553 -10.64 3.43 -27.33
N ASN A 554 -11.60 2.59 -27.73
CA ASN A 554 -12.54 1.92 -26.83
C ASN A 554 -13.50 2.83 -26.05
N ALA A 555 -13.52 4.14 -26.29
CA ALA A 555 -14.54 5.03 -25.75
C ALA A 555 -15.87 4.86 -26.52
N SER A 556 -16.97 4.74 -25.81
CA SER A 556 -18.34 4.74 -26.37
C SER A 556 -19.01 6.11 -26.25
N LYS A 557 -18.62 6.90 -25.25
CA LYS A 557 -19.06 8.27 -24.99
C LYS A 557 -18.00 9.02 -24.18
N TYR A 558 -18.23 10.32 -24.04
CA TYR A 558 -17.43 11.21 -23.18
C TYR A 558 -18.35 11.90 -22.17
N GLU A 559 -17.85 12.13 -21.00
CA GLU A 559 -18.47 12.97 -19.99
C GLU A 559 -17.65 14.25 -19.85
N VAL A 560 -18.31 15.38 -19.93
CA VAL A 560 -17.72 16.71 -19.69
C VAL A 560 -18.10 17.14 -18.29
N LEU A 561 -17.09 17.48 -17.50
CA LEU A 561 -17.27 17.94 -16.14
C LEU A 561 -16.95 19.43 -16.06
N LYS A 562 -17.75 20.17 -15.31
CA LYS A 562 -17.49 21.54 -14.88
C LYS A 562 -17.48 21.59 -13.36
N ASP A 563 -16.44 22.15 -12.80
CA ASP A 563 -16.25 22.30 -11.34
C ASP A 563 -16.52 20.99 -10.57
N GLY A 564 -16.03 19.87 -11.12
CA GLY A 564 -16.12 18.52 -10.55
C GLY A 564 -17.44 17.79 -10.78
N LYS A 565 -18.41 18.38 -11.51
CA LYS A 565 -19.73 17.77 -11.78
C LYS A 565 -19.91 17.52 -13.27
N VAL A 566 -20.48 16.38 -13.64
CA VAL A 566 -20.86 16.08 -15.02
C VAL A 566 -21.96 17.06 -15.46
N VAL A 567 -21.68 17.82 -16.52
CA VAL A 567 -22.60 18.81 -17.11
C VAL A 567 -23.09 18.40 -18.48
N ALA A 568 -22.39 17.49 -19.17
CA ALA A 568 -22.81 16.96 -20.46
C ALA A 568 -22.25 15.55 -20.68
N GLU A 569 -23.00 14.74 -21.42
CA GLU A 569 -22.56 13.50 -22.04
C GLU A 569 -22.64 13.66 -23.58
N THR A 570 -21.61 13.18 -24.28
CA THR A 570 -21.54 13.31 -25.74
C THR A 570 -20.79 12.16 -26.39
N THR A 571 -21.12 11.86 -27.64
CA THR A 571 -20.33 10.98 -28.52
C THR A 571 -19.42 11.79 -29.45
N SER A 572 -19.60 13.12 -29.50
CA SER A 572 -18.74 14.04 -30.23
C SER A 572 -17.42 14.29 -29.47
N CYS A 573 -16.37 14.63 -30.20
CA CYS A 573 -15.08 15.02 -29.62
C CYS A 573 -14.98 16.54 -29.43
N GLU A 574 -16.10 17.24 -29.24
CA GLU A 574 -16.15 18.65 -28.90
C GLU A 574 -17.36 18.99 -28.02
N GLN A 575 -17.21 20.05 -27.22
CA GLN A 575 -18.26 20.60 -26.36
C GLN A 575 -18.14 22.11 -26.26
N GLN A 576 -19.27 22.83 -26.48
CA GLN A 576 -19.34 24.28 -26.30
C GLN A 576 -19.17 24.64 -24.82
N VAL A 577 -18.36 25.65 -24.54
CA VAL A 577 -18.20 26.25 -23.21
C VAL A 577 -19.07 27.50 -23.13
N ALA A 578 -19.93 27.54 -22.13
CA ALA A 578 -20.89 28.64 -21.95
C ALA A 578 -20.61 29.53 -20.73
N GLU A 579 -19.84 29.04 -19.77
CA GLU A 579 -19.66 29.67 -18.46
C GLU A 579 -18.21 29.54 -17.96
N ASP A 580 -17.80 30.45 -17.09
CA ASP A 580 -16.53 30.35 -16.37
C ASP A 580 -16.50 29.15 -15.43
N GLY A 581 -15.36 28.48 -15.31
CA GLY A 581 -15.17 27.33 -14.45
C GLY A 581 -13.93 26.49 -14.79
N GLU A 582 -13.71 25.43 -14.05
CA GLU A 582 -12.72 24.40 -14.35
C GLU A 582 -13.39 23.26 -15.10
N TYR A 583 -12.91 22.95 -16.30
CA TYR A 583 -13.44 21.93 -17.18
C TYR A 583 -12.50 20.73 -17.30
N LEU A 584 -13.11 19.55 -17.32
CA LEU A 584 -12.43 18.27 -17.51
C LEU A 584 -13.28 17.39 -18.44
N VAL A 585 -12.64 16.47 -19.12
CA VAL A 585 -13.32 15.47 -19.95
C VAL A 585 -12.80 14.10 -19.60
N ARG A 586 -13.68 13.10 -19.52
CA ARG A 586 -13.28 11.70 -19.42
C ARG A 586 -13.98 10.84 -20.47
N ALA A 587 -13.28 9.83 -20.94
CA ALA A 587 -13.83 8.82 -21.82
C ALA A 587 -14.52 7.72 -21.01
N VAL A 588 -15.59 7.15 -21.54
CA VAL A 588 -16.32 6.03 -20.93
C VAL A 588 -16.41 4.90 -21.94
N SER A 589 -15.98 3.70 -21.58
CA SER A 589 -16.08 2.52 -22.44
C SER A 589 -17.53 2.00 -22.55
N ALA A 590 -17.79 1.11 -23.50
CA ALA A 590 -19.11 0.44 -23.64
C ALA A 590 -19.46 -0.42 -22.38
N LYS A 591 -18.49 -0.77 -21.56
CA LYS A 591 -18.68 -1.49 -20.28
C LYS A 591 -18.82 -0.57 -19.06
N GLY A 592 -18.89 0.76 -19.28
CA GLY A 592 -18.99 1.74 -18.19
C GLY A 592 -17.67 2.04 -17.49
N VAL A 593 -16.53 1.54 -17.98
CA VAL A 593 -15.22 1.84 -17.39
C VAL A 593 -14.81 3.25 -17.79
N HIS A 594 -14.52 4.09 -16.79
CA HIS A 594 -14.08 5.47 -16.99
C HIS A 594 -12.57 5.54 -17.22
N SER A 595 -12.13 6.47 -18.06
CA SER A 595 -10.73 6.92 -18.07
C SER A 595 -10.44 7.81 -16.87
N PHE A 596 -9.19 8.14 -16.64
CA PHE A 596 -8.85 9.37 -15.92
C PHE A 596 -9.45 10.57 -16.64
N VAL A 597 -9.68 11.67 -15.88
CA VAL A 597 -10.05 12.94 -16.51
C VAL A 597 -8.86 13.56 -17.26
N SER A 598 -9.14 14.40 -18.23
CA SER A 598 -8.16 15.24 -18.90
C SER A 598 -7.44 16.15 -17.91
N GLU A 599 -6.31 16.74 -18.29
CA GLU A 599 -5.74 17.87 -17.54
C GLU A 599 -6.82 18.96 -17.34
N PRO A 600 -6.98 19.49 -16.11
CA PRO A 600 -7.97 20.53 -15.84
C PRO A 600 -7.72 21.80 -16.64
N LEU A 601 -8.73 22.24 -17.40
CA LEU A 601 -8.72 23.50 -18.13
C LEU A 601 -9.46 24.59 -17.34
N ARG A 602 -8.73 25.63 -16.96
CA ARG A 602 -9.31 26.78 -16.27
C ARG A 602 -9.78 27.80 -17.28
N VAL A 603 -11.09 27.87 -17.47
CA VAL A 603 -11.74 28.81 -18.38
C VAL A 603 -12.40 29.89 -17.56
N TYR A 604 -11.73 31.02 -17.45
CA TYR A 604 -12.21 32.19 -16.72
C TYR A 604 -12.00 33.45 -17.54
N THR A 605 -12.95 34.35 -17.47
CA THR A 605 -12.79 35.70 -18.05
C THR A 605 -11.67 36.46 -17.33
N ASP A 606 -10.95 37.33 -18.04
CA ASP A 606 -9.84 38.12 -17.49
C ASP A 606 -10.23 38.93 -16.26
N ALA A 607 -11.49 39.35 -16.16
CA ALA A 607 -12.02 40.06 -15.01
C ALA A 607 -12.02 39.25 -13.70
N LEU A 608 -11.96 37.91 -13.79
CA LEU A 608 -11.91 37.01 -12.64
C LEU A 608 -10.48 36.61 -12.24
N VAL A 609 -9.49 36.87 -13.09
CA VAL A 609 -8.11 36.43 -12.88
C VAL A 609 -7.20 37.65 -12.65
N GLN A 610 -6.49 37.64 -11.54
CA GLN A 610 -5.43 38.59 -11.28
C GLN A 610 -4.09 37.85 -11.12
N GLN A 611 -3.08 38.28 -11.88
CA GLN A 611 -1.72 37.80 -11.73
C GLN A 611 -0.80 38.97 -11.33
N VAL A 612 0.00 38.75 -10.28
CA VAL A 612 0.90 39.76 -9.73
C VAL A 612 2.33 39.22 -9.83
N ASN A 613 3.21 39.97 -10.49
CA ASN A 613 4.62 39.62 -10.56
C ASN A 613 5.27 39.70 -9.16
N VAL A 614 6.10 38.68 -8.83
CA VAL A 614 6.75 38.55 -7.52
C VAL A 614 8.25 38.49 -7.66
N ASP A 615 8.77 37.63 -8.50
CA ASP A 615 10.18 37.42 -8.84
C ASP A 615 11.08 37.33 -7.58
N LYS A 616 10.84 36.30 -6.74
CA LYS A 616 11.52 36.07 -5.47
C LYS A 616 11.97 34.62 -5.31
N TRP A 617 13.15 34.46 -4.70
CA TRP A 617 13.60 33.17 -4.21
C TRP A 617 12.94 32.87 -2.86
N LEU A 618 12.59 31.60 -2.68
CA LEU A 618 12.29 31.00 -1.38
C LEU A 618 13.60 30.38 -0.91
N ASP A 619 14.12 30.85 0.22
CA ASP A 619 15.38 30.41 0.81
C ASP A 619 15.18 29.54 2.05
N ASN A 620 16.25 28.89 2.53
CA ASN A 620 16.22 28.03 3.72
C ASN A 620 16.28 28.80 5.06
N GLN A 621 16.00 30.09 5.07
CA GLN A 621 16.08 30.90 6.28
C GLN A 621 14.76 30.84 7.04
N LEU A 622 14.75 30.21 8.23
CA LEU A 622 13.58 30.23 9.10
C LEU A 622 13.09 31.64 9.39
N GLY A 623 11.77 31.84 9.32
CA GLY A 623 11.13 33.12 9.46
C GLY A 623 11.07 33.94 8.17
N GLU A 624 11.67 33.46 7.07
CA GLU A 624 11.56 34.09 5.76
C GLU A 624 10.09 34.31 5.38
N GLN A 625 9.82 35.45 4.73
CA GLN A 625 8.49 35.80 4.26
C GLN A 625 8.55 36.49 2.89
N VAL A 626 7.78 35.91 1.94
CA VAL A 626 7.45 36.60 0.68
C VAL A 626 6.06 37.22 0.84
N LYS A 627 5.93 38.53 0.71
CA LYS A 627 4.66 39.27 0.92
C LYS A 627 4.23 39.97 -0.36
N VAL A 628 2.96 39.81 -0.72
CA VAL A 628 2.33 40.45 -1.88
C VAL A 628 1.02 41.07 -1.46
N LYS A 629 0.74 42.29 -1.90
CA LYS A 629 -0.56 42.96 -1.73
C LYS A 629 -1.40 42.72 -2.96
N VAL A 630 -2.65 42.31 -2.76
CA VAL A 630 -3.63 42.09 -3.82
C VAL A 630 -4.93 42.78 -3.47
N ALA A 631 -5.56 43.42 -4.46
CA ALA A 631 -6.87 44.03 -4.30
C ALA A 631 -7.92 43.14 -4.94
N VAL A 632 -8.92 42.68 -4.17
CA VAL A 632 -10.01 41.89 -4.70
C VAL A 632 -11.27 42.77 -4.86
N PRO A 633 -11.93 42.69 -6.06
CA PRO A 633 -13.01 43.62 -6.41
C PRO A 633 -14.33 43.31 -5.71
N ALA A 634 -14.52 42.08 -5.24
CA ALA A 634 -15.74 41.65 -4.58
C ALA A 634 -15.46 40.59 -3.52
N SER A 635 -16.34 40.45 -2.55
CA SER A 635 -16.30 39.33 -1.60
C SER A 635 -16.71 38.01 -2.28
N GLY A 636 -16.05 36.91 -1.96
CA GLY A 636 -16.32 35.61 -2.55
C GLY A 636 -15.22 34.58 -2.33
N TRP A 637 -15.34 33.43 -2.96
CA TRP A 637 -14.32 32.41 -2.97
C TRP A 637 -13.27 32.69 -4.05
N TYR A 638 -12.02 32.48 -3.70
CA TYR A 638 -10.86 32.66 -4.58
C TYR A 638 -9.96 31.44 -4.53
N VAL A 639 -9.29 31.16 -5.63
CA VAL A 639 -8.19 30.19 -5.71
C VAL A 639 -6.88 30.97 -5.78
N VAL A 640 -5.94 30.63 -4.92
CA VAL A 640 -4.60 31.22 -4.82
C VAL A 640 -3.58 30.17 -5.21
N ASP A 641 -2.74 30.45 -6.19
CA ASP A 641 -1.62 29.61 -6.59
C ASP A 641 -0.41 30.45 -7.06
N TRP A 642 0.77 29.83 -7.08
CA TRP A 642 2.02 30.51 -7.40
C TRP A 642 2.69 29.86 -8.60
N GLU A 643 3.12 30.67 -9.55
CA GLU A 643 3.99 30.25 -10.63
C GLU A 643 5.42 30.14 -10.11
N TYR A 644 6.04 28.94 -10.23
CA TYR A 644 7.33 28.67 -9.63
C TYR A 644 8.21 27.77 -10.50
N ALA A 645 9.52 27.82 -10.25
CA ALA A 645 10.52 26.87 -10.71
C ALA A 645 11.27 26.28 -9.50
N ASN A 646 11.63 25.00 -9.59
CA ASN A 646 12.48 24.32 -8.62
C ASN A 646 13.39 23.34 -9.36
N GLY A 647 14.64 23.71 -9.56
CA GLY A 647 15.68 22.98 -10.28
C GLY A 647 16.60 22.15 -9.39
N ASN A 648 16.22 21.88 -8.13
CA ASN A 648 17.10 21.24 -7.15
C ASN A 648 17.39 19.76 -7.43
N GLY A 649 16.63 19.10 -8.29
CA GLY A 649 16.86 17.68 -8.57
C GLY A 649 15.82 17.05 -9.49
N GLU A 650 16.05 15.77 -9.80
CA GLU A 650 15.13 14.94 -10.56
C GLU A 650 13.79 14.80 -9.83
N VAL A 651 12.70 14.65 -10.61
CA VAL A 651 11.33 14.65 -10.08
C VAL A 651 11.08 13.48 -9.13
N GLU A 652 11.55 12.29 -9.48
CA GLU A 652 11.21 11.03 -8.80
C GLU A 652 12.33 10.46 -7.90
N GLN A 653 13.37 11.24 -7.57
CA GLN A 653 14.53 10.69 -6.88
C GLN A 653 14.68 11.18 -5.46
N ARG A 654 15.39 12.29 -5.28
CA ARG A 654 15.68 12.84 -3.94
C ARG A 654 14.63 13.85 -3.54
N ASN A 655 14.37 13.94 -2.24
CA ASN A 655 13.42 14.91 -1.73
C ASN A 655 14.02 16.33 -1.73
N HIS A 656 13.54 17.18 -2.63
CA HIS A 656 13.87 18.61 -2.73
C HIS A 656 12.61 19.48 -2.88
N CYS A 657 11.47 18.98 -2.44
CA CYS A 657 10.23 19.76 -2.44
C CYS A 657 10.32 20.89 -1.42
N ALA A 658 10.22 22.13 -1.88
CA ALA A 658 10.03 23.26 -0.97
C ALA A 658 8.56 23.36 -0.55
N ASN A 659 8.31 23.73 0.69
CA ASN A 659 6.95 23.99 1.18
C ASN A 659 6.91 25.21 2.10
N ARG A 660 5.82 25.95 2.06
CA ARG A 660 5.61 27.19 2.83
C ARG A 660 4.18 27.29 3.32
N GLN A 661 3.99 27.89 4.48
CA GLN A 661 2.66 28.22 4.96
C GLN A 661 2.12 29.46 4.26
N LEU A 662 0.93 29.35 3.69
CA LEU A 662 0.17 30.47 3.14
C LEU A 662 -0.52 31.24 4.26
N TYR A 663 -0.22 32.52 4.35
CA TYR A 663 -0.91 33.44 5.24
C TYR A 663 -1.67 34.51 4.44
N ILE A 664 -2.90 34.79 4.85
CA ILE A 664 -3.66 35.94 4.32
C ILE A 664 -4.09 36.80 5.49
N ASP A 665 -3.74 38.07 5.44
CA ASP A 665 -3.97 39.06 6.50
C ASP A 665 -3.50 38.58 7.89
N GLY A 666 -2.34 37.93 7.91
CA GLY A 666 -1.72 37.41 9.12
C GLY A 666 -2.31 36.07 9.62
N LYS A 667 -3.34 35.54 8.97
CA LYS A 667 -3.95 34.23 9.33
C LYS A 667 -3.40 33.10 8.47
N ASN A 668 -2.94 32.04 9.10
CA ASN A 668 -2.56 30.81 8.42
C ASN A 668 -3.78 30.21 7.69
N LYS A 669 -3.58 29.81 6.45
CA LYS A 669 -4.61 29.18 5.62
C LYS A 669 -4.31 27.72 5.36
N GLU A 670 -3.14 27.44 4.77
CA GLU A 670 -2.78 26.09 4.34
C GLU A 670 -1.29 26.02 3.97
N THR A 671 -0.76 24.82 3.79
CA THR A 671 0.57 24.63 3.20
C THR A 671 0.49 24.65 1.67
N MET A 672 1.44 25.35 1.05
CA MET A 672 1.68 25.33 -0.39
C MET A 672 2.98 24.59 -0.67
N VAL A 673 2.98 23.73 -1.67
CA VAL A 673 4.13 22.92 -2.06
C VAL A 673 4.69 23.35 -3.40
N PHE A 674 6.01 23.26 -3.51
CA PHE A 674 6.82 23.64 -4.67
C PHE A 674 7.81 22.50 -4.98
N PRO A 675 7.31 21.32 -5.43
CA PRO A 675 8.13 20.18 -5.75
C PRO A 675 9.18 20.50 -6.82
N GLN A 676 10.29 19.77 -6.83
CA GLN A 676 11.28 19.85 -7.91
C GLN A 676 10.66 19.49 -9.25
N ARG A 677 11.13 20.14 -10.31
CA ARG A 677 10.63 20.04 -11.68
C ARG A 677 11.66 19.46 -12.67
N GLY A 678 12.80 19.03 -12.19
CA GLY A 678 13.93 18.48 -12.93
C GLY A 678 15.26 19.08 -12.43
N LEU A 679 16.35 18.37 -12.68
CA LEU A 679 17.68 18.83 -12.35
C LEU A 679 18.01 20.10 -13.17
N ASP A 680 18.45 21.15 -12.48
CA ASP A 680 18.77 22.48 -13.06
C ASP A 680 17.59 23.16 -13.80
N ALA A 681 16.36 22.69 -13.59
CA ALA A 681 15.14 23.16 -14.26
C ALA A 681 14.63 24.51 -13.71
N TRP A 682 15.53 25.50 -13.54
CA TRP A 682 15.19 26.84 -13.02
C TRP A 682 14.40 27.72 -14.00
N ASN A 683 14.28 27.28 -15.26
CA ASN A 683 13.47 27.93 -16.30
C ASN A 683 12.15 27.17 -16.59
N ALA A 684 11.93 26.01 -15.97
CA ALA A 684 10.73 25.21 -16.13
C ALA A 684 9.66 25.63 -15.13
N TYR A 685 8.96 26.72 -15.43
CA TYR A 685 7.90 27.22 -14.59
C TYR A 685 6.63 26.37 -14.67
N GLY A 686 5.95 26.26 -13.53
CA GLY A 686 4.66 25.61 -13.38
C GLY A 686 3.92 26.16 -12.15
N TRP A 687 2.78 25.59 -11.82
CA TRP A 687 1.94 26.07 -10.73
C TRP A 687 2.09 25.20 -9.49
N SER A 688 2.11 25.87 -8.32
CA SER A 688 2.05 25.21 -7.02
C SER A 688 0.69 24.54 -6.80
N SER A 689 0.55 23.77 -5.70
CA SER A 689 -0.77 23.39 -5.23
C SER A 689 -1.68 24.62 -5.08
N PRO A 690 -2.92 24.62 -5.63
CA PRO A 690 -3.88 25.72 -5.41
C PRO A 690 -4.50 25.63 -4.02
N VAL A 691 -4.82 26.79 -3.44
CA VAL A 691 -5.55 26.90 -2.16
C VAL A 691 -6.81 27.72 -2.34
N LYS A 692 -7.94 27.16 -1.90
CA LYS A 692 -9.26 27.80 -1.98
C LYS A 692 -9.54 28.60 -0.71
N VAL A 693 -9.79 29.90 -0.85
CA VAL A 693 -10.00 30.82 0.29
C VAL A 693 -11.16 31.77 0.06
N TYR A 694 -11.87 32.12 1.13
CA TYR A 694 -12.86 33.19 1.08
C TYR A 694 -12.21 34.53 1.42
N LEU A 695 -12.33 35.50 0.52
CA LEU A 695 -11.83 36.87 0.68
C LEU A 695 -12.97 37.88 0.68
N LYS A 696 -12.88 38.91 1.52
CA LYS A 696 -13.80 40.05 1.49
C LYS A 696 -13.30 41.06 0.44
N LYS A 697 -14.19 41.88 -0.13
CA LYS A 697 -13.80 43.00 -1.01
C LYS A 697 -12.77 43.89 -0.28
N GLY A 698 -11.66 44.19 -0.93
CA GLY A 698 -10.61 45.05 -0.37
C GLY A 698 -9.21 44.61 -0.72
N THR A 699 -8.23 45.20 -0.04
CA THR A 699 -6.80 44.87 -0.19
C THR A 699 -6.40 43.85 0.87
N HIS A 700 -5.77 42.75 0.44
CA HIS A 700 -5.28 41.68 1.29
C HIS A 700 -3.77 41.54 1.18
N GLN A 701 -3.12 41.17 2.28
CA GLN A 701 -1.72 40.77 2.28
C GLN A 701 -1.64 39.26 2.20
N VAL A 702 -1.16 38.75 1.06
CA VAL A 702 -0.85 37.33 0.85
C VAL A 702 0.63 37.13 1.16
N ALA A 703 0.97 36.12 1.96
CA ALA A 703 2.35 35.84 2.33
C ALA A 703 2.64 34.34 2.37
N LEU A 704 3.83 33.98 1.89
CA LEU A 704 4.44 32.65 2.12
C LEU A 704 5.39 32.80 3.30
N ARG A 705 5.32 31.90 4.27
CA ARG A 705 6.20 31.87 5.45
C ARG A 705 6.89 30.52 5.59
N TYR A 706 8.18 30.55 5.91
CA TYR A 706 8.95 29.37 6.25
C TYR A 706 9.00 29.17 7.76
N LEU A 707 8.39 28.09 8.24
CA LEU A 707 8.32 27.74 9.67
C LEU A 707 9.09 26.45 9.92
N GLU A 708 9.46 26.16 11.17
CA GLU A 708 10.20 24.96 11.56
C GLU A 708 9.55 23.66 11.05
N LYS A 709 8.22 23.55 11.11
CA LYS A 709 7.48 22.36 10.61
C LYS A 709 7.44 22.25 9.08
N ASN A 710 7.83 23.31 8.35
CA ASN A 710 8.00 23.25 6.90
C ASN A 710 9.37 22.71 6.49
N ILE A 711 10.34 22.60 7.43
CA ILE A 711 11.64 22.01 7.11
C ILE A 711 11.40 20.61 6.56
N ASN A 712 11.80 20.39 5.32
CA ASN A 712 11.57 19.13 4.66
C ASN A 712 12.41 18.02 5.31
N ILE A 713 12.02 16.78 5.10
CA ILE A 713 12.60 15.63 5.77
C ILE A 713 13.89 15.23 5.09
N ASN A 714 14.98 15.14 5.90
CA ASN A 714 16.28 14.64 5.46
C ASN A 714 16.90 15.39 4.27
N ILE A 715 16.64 16.71 4.17
CA ILE A 715 17.25 17.57 3.15
C ILE A 715 17.78 18.87 3.73
N ASP A 716 18.76 19.46 3.03
CA ASP A 716 19.36 20.75 3.35
C ASP A 716 18.90 21.87 2.41
N LEU A 717 18.19 21.53 1.34
CA LEU A 717 17.69 22.46 0.33
C LEU A 717 16.18 22.47 0.29
N ASP A 718 15.57 23.59 0.66
CA ASP A 718 14.13 23.83 0.67
C ASP A 718 13.83 25.10 -0.12
N LYS A 719 14.40 25.16 -1.36
CA LYS A 719 14.44 26.34 -2.21
C LYS A 719 13.55 26.20 -3.43
N ALA A 720 12.93 27.30 -3.83
CA ALA A 720 12.24 27.44 -5.10
C ALA A 720 12.32 28.90 -5.56
N HIS A 721 12.11 29.18 -6.84
CA HIS A 721 11.94 30.52 -7.36
C HIS A 721 10.47 30.77 -7.68
N VAL A 722 9.85 31.72 -7.02
CA VAL A 722 8.45 32.12 -7.29
C VAL A 722 8.44 33.34 -8.21
N LYS A 723 7.80 33.19 -9.37
CA LYS A 723 7.73 34.20 -10.43
C LYS A 723 6.52 35.11 -10.25
N SER A 724 5.36 34.54 -10.00
CA SER A 724 4.11 35.28 -9.88
C SER A 724 3.12 34.61 -8.92
N LEU A 725 2.21 35.45 -8.39
CA LEU A 725 1.01 35.02 -7.65
C LEU A 725 -0.19 35.17 -8.55
N ARG A 726 -1.02 34.12 -8.67
CA ARG A 726 -2.32 34.18 -9.36
C ARG A 726 -3.46 34.05 -8.35
N ILE A 727 -4.46 34.92 -8.50
CA ILE A 727 -5.70 34.86 -7.73
C ILE A 727 -6.85 34.82 -8.72
N THR A 728 -7.67 33.77 -8.63
CA THR A 728 -8.83 33.58 -9.48
C THR A 728 -10.09 33.60 -8.63
N ARG A 729 -11.00 34.53 -8.92
CA ARG A 729 -12.33 34.57 -8.31
C ARG A 729 -13.17 33.43 -8.87
N LEU A 730 -13.79 32.67 -7.99
CA LEU A 730 -14.76 31.65 -8.40
C LEU A 730 -16.13 32.31 -8.64
N PRO A 731 -16.88 31.87 -9.66
CA PRO A 731 -18.23 32.37 -9.97
C PRO A 731 -19.22 32.24 -8.81
#